data_8f706b42af0cba0b8a1a5d878e359d49
#
_entry.id   8f706b42af0cba0b8a1a5d878e359d49
#
_cell.length_a   1.000
_cell.length_b   1.000
_cell.length_c   1.000
_cell.angle_alpha   90.00
_cell.angle_beta   90.00
_cell.angle_gamma   90.00
#
_symmetry.space_group_name_H-M   'P 1'
#
loop_
_entity.id
_entity.type
_entity.pdbx_description
1 polymer ?
#
loop_
_entity_poly.entity_id
_entity_poly.type
_entity_poly.pdbx_seq_one_letter_code
_entity_poly.pdbx_strand_id
1 'polypeptide(L)'
;MEAGIPQAAPSPPSVEPSPSQVEPRSSQAERGADPAEQGSGRADPAQACQGAPGPGRPALVPYPAKPVPRQAAFADHSTEPRHEREQSVPGQAGGTRTTGPLPSPATDALHHPDPHTAAQAAAVENLLRCWVREHDLTSPHDGTLRIPLPTSGTTLLAPVHYWSLTGWHRFGPPHLAHTRGTAPPVDAVTVASLLAREAAARGRQETGVPEPRPTTAHTLASHTTGRPDQTDPLAPLDHPGPPRRLDPLDQPRQPGRPDRPDRLDQLGQRDQLDRPDQHDQNDRIDQLDLARSVADSARRVTMFIAERRAEPADHPDRFLAAEQALVLGHPLHPTPKSREGLAEAEARLYSPELRGSFPLHWLAIAPSVLSTDSAWTERGRVIPAEQLTARLAGPGLPLPEGYTALPVHPWQLREVRHRPAVAALLDAGLLRDLGPYGDPWHPTSSVRTVHRTGAPAMLKLSLGLRITNSLRENLRKELHRGVEVHRLLRTGLAAQWQAAHSGFDIVRDPAWLAATAPDGDPLPGLDVMVRHNPFGPADDAACVAGLVSPMPHARAERRADHPGDQQDRPDGQEPVCPASPLRQRCETPPDERLTMRSRLAEVVTRLAGRTNRPRGTVAAEWFLRYLEQVVRPVLWLDSEAGIALEAHQQNTLVLMDSDGWPIGGRYRDNQGYYFRASRRADLEARLPGIGERSDTFVSDEVTDERFAYYLGINNVLGLIGAFGSQRLGDECLLLAAFRRFLTDVATGPGRLNTTLPARLLDSPVLRCKANLLTRLHGLDELVGPVDTQSVYVTITNPLHR
;
A
#
# COMPACT_ATOMS: atom_id res chain seq x y z
N MET A 1 17.10 -12.56 -61.00
CA MET A 1 17.82 -13.82 -60.67
C MET A 1 17.34 -14.27 -59.33
N GLU A 2 16.46 -15.29 -59.43
CA GLU A 2 15.85 -15.97 -58.30
C GLU A 2 16.82 -16.95 -57.66
N ALA A 3 16.73 -17.11 -56.38
CA ALA A 3 17.09 -18.34 -55.62
C ALA A 3 16.54 -18.17 -54.22
N GLY A 4 15.50 -18.87 -53.71
CA GLY A 4 15.36 -20.31 -53.67
C GLY A 4 15.31 -20.67 -52.23
N ILE A 5 14.05 -20.71 -51.59
CA ILE A 5 13.75 -21.12 -50.19
C ILE A 5 13.68 -22.67 -50.19
N PRO A 6 14.27 -23.42 -49.26
CA PRO A 6 13.99 -24.82 -49.04
C PRO A 6 12.82 -25.02 -48.05
N GLN A 7 11.90 -25.90 -48.48
CA GLN A 7 10.75 -26.38 -47.73
C GLN A 7 11.15 -27.36 -46.61
N ALA A 8 10.37 -27.31 -45.55
CA ALA A 8 10.40 -28.22 -44.41
C ALA A 8 9.74 -29.57 -44.74
N ALA A 9 10.31 -30.66 -44.23
CA ALA A 9 9.80 -32.05 -44.31
C ALA A 9 8.79 -32.34 -43.18
N PRO A 10 7.85 -33.31 -43.36
CA PRO A 10 6.74 -33.55 -42.45
C PRO A 10 7.09 -34.51 -41.31
N SER A 11 6.42 -34.29 -40.16
CA SER A 11 6.46 -35.11 -38.94
C SER A 11 5.66 -36.41 -39.09
N PRO A 12 6.04 -37.51 -38.40
CA PRO A 12 5.28 -38.77 -38.40
C PRO A 12 4.16 -38.78 -37.33
N PRO A 13 3.17 -39.69 -37.45
CA PRO A 13 1.92 -39.67 -36.71
C PRO A 13 2.03 -40.25 -35.29
N SER A 14 1.22 -39.70 -34.39
CA SER A 14 0.96 -40.16 -33.03
C SER A 14 0.15 -41.45 -32.97
N VAL A 15 0.56 -42.35 -32.07
CA VAL A 15 -0.15 -43.58 -31.72
C VAL A 15 -0.77 -43.41 -30.34
N GLU A 16 -2.09 -43.48 -30.27
CA GLU A 16 -2.85 -43.65 -29.02
C GLU A 16 -2.85 -45.10 -28.56
N PRO A 17 -2.95 -45.40 -27.26
CA PRO A 17 -3.56 -46.63 -26.80
C PRO A 17 -4.84 -46.38 -25.96
N SER A 18 -5.89 -47.08 -26.38
CA SER A 18 -7.18 -47.17 -25.68
C SER A 18 -7.16 -48.08 -24.46
N PRO A 19 -8.21 -48.02 -23.60
CA PRO A 19 -8.18 -48.46 -22.21
C PRO A 19 -8.69 -49.91 -22.06
N SER A 20 -8.21 -50.60 -21.01
CA SER A 20 -8.82 -51.85 -20.55
C SER A 20 -9.23 -51.74 -19.08
N GLN A 21 -10.51 -51.96 -18.90
CA GLN A 21 -11.23 -52.15 -17.62
C GLN A 21 -10.77 -53.42 -16.92
N VAL A 22 -10.67 -53.39 -15.57
CA VAL A 22 -11.01 -54.53 -14.71
C VAL A 22 -11.48 -54.02 -13.35
N GLU A 23 -12.69 -54.36 -13.00
CA GLU A 23 -13.37 -54.17 -11.72
C GLU A 23 -13.07 -55.31 -10.74
N PRO A 24 -13.62 -55.26 -9.49
CA PRO A 24 -12.94 -55.70 -8.25
C PRO A 24 -13.40 -57.08 -7.74
N ARG A 25 -12.62 -57.65 -6.86
CA ARG A 25 -13.12 -58.76 -6.00
C ARG A 25 -12.71 -58.60 -4.54
N SER A 26 -13.73 -58.65 -3.71
CA SER A 26 -13.80 -58.83 -2.28
C SER A 26 -13.46 -60.27 -1.86
N SER A 27 -12.89 -60.45 -0.66
CA SER A 27 -13.16 -61.53 0.36
C SER A 27 -12.20 -61.36 1.54
N GLN A 28 -12.62 -61.00 2.70
CA GLN A 28 -13.08 -61.78 3.89
C GLN A 28 -12.10 -62.81 4.45
N ALA A 29 -11.79 -62.54 5.74
CA ALA A 29 -11.65 -63.40 6.91
C ALA A 29 -10.43 -64.38 6.97
N GLU A 30 -9.72 -64.37 8.09
CA GLU A 30 -9.95 -65.10 9.32
C GLU A 30 -8.75 -65.00 10.29
N ARG A 31 -9.02 -64.80 11.53
CA ARG A 31 -8.61 -65.25 12.86
C ARG A 31 -7.40 -66.16 13.03
N GLY A 32 -6.69 -65.96 14.13
CA GLY A 32 -5.93 -66.99 14.90
C GLY A 32 -4.72 -66.36 15.57
N ALA A 33 -4.77 -66.07 16.82
CA ALA A 33 -4.59 -66.86 18.05
C ALA A 33 -3.12 -66.77 18.52
N ASP A 34 -3.00 -66.22 19.77
CA ASP A 34 -1.90 -66.34 20.73
C ASP A 34 -1.42 -67.78 20.98
N PRO A 35 -0.27 -68.05 21.65
CA PRO A 35 -0.07 -67.67 23.05
C PRO A 35 1.39 -67.52 23.58
N ALA A 36 1.48 -66.87 24.79
CA ALA A 36 2.24 -67.21 26.01
C ALA A 36 3.78 -67.34 25.89
N GLU A 37 4.57 -67.07 26.87
CA GLU A 37 4.62 -67.07 28.30
C GLU A 37 5.91 -66.42 28.85
N GLN A 38 5.86 -65.90 30.02
CA GLN A 38 6.54 -66.06 31.31
C GLN A 38 7.74 -65.13 31.50
N GLY A 39 8.03 -64.47 32.62
CA GLY A 39 7.52 -64.61 33.95
C GLY A 39 8.28 -63.71 34.95
N SER A 40 7.65 -63.41 36.07
CA SER A 40 8.16 -63.27 37.45
C SER A 40 9.05 -62.07 37.74
N GLY A 41 8.88 -61.32 38.81
CA GLY A 41 8.28 -61.49 40.07
C GLY A 41 8.33 -60.24 40.95
N ARG A 42 7.30 -60.16 41.79
CA ARG A 42 7.16 -59.68 43.20
C ARG A 42 8.16 -58.60 43.71
N ALA A 43 7.68 -57.53 44.37
CA ALA A 43 7.00 -57.46 45.65
C ALA A 43 6.54 -56.04 46.01
N ASP A 44 5.31 -55.89 46.48
CA ASP A 44 4.81 -54.85 47.40
C ASP A 44 5.25 -55.18 48.84
N PRO A 45 5.24 -54.28 49.84
CA PRO A 45 4.06 -53.62 50.34
C PRO A 45 4.22 -52.20 50.97
N ALA A 46 3.10 -51.49 50.91
CA ALA A 46 2.52 -50.53 51.84
C ALA A 46 3.33 -49.91 52.98
N GLN A 47 3.20 -48.58 53.12
CA GLN A 47 2.63 -47.95 54.31
C GLN A 47 2.31 -46.49 54.18
N ALA A 48 1.22 -46.11 54.78
CA ALA A 48 0.55 -44.86 54.84
C ALA A 48 1.35 -43.70 55.46
N CYS A 49 1.06 -42.46 54.99
CA CYS A 49 0.94 -41.29 55.86
C CYS A 49 0.05 -40.23 55.20
N GLN A 50 -0.91 -39.75 56.00
CA GLN A 50 -1.92 -38.75 55.79
C GLN A 50 -1.35 -37.37 55.67
N GLY A 51 -2.00 -36.50 54.90
CA GLY A 51 -1.76 -35.07 54.95
C GLY A 51 -2.42 -34.23 53.87
N ALA A 52 -3.59 -33.71 54.20
CA ALA A 52 -4.23 -32.46 53.77
C ALA A 52 -4.44 -32.08 52.28
N PRO A 53 -5.61 -31.52 51.92
CA PRO A 53 -6.05 -31.29 50.54
C PRO A 53 -5.55 -29.97 49.96
N GLY A 54 -5.06 -30.00 48.71
CA GLY A 54 -4.79 -28.84 47.91
C GLY A 54 -6.07 -28.22 47.28
N PRO A 55 -6.05 -26.94 46.99
CA PRO A 55 -7.28 -26.22 46.63
C PRO A 55 -7.78 -26.61 45.23
N GLY A 56 -9.09 -26.87 45.18
CA GLY A 56 -9.80 -27.21 43.95
C GLY A 56 -9.83 -26.06 42.93
N ARG A 57 -9.87 -26.46 41.66
CA ARG A 57 -10.20 -25.59 40.53
C ARG A 57 -11.57 -24.96 40.78
N PRO A 58 -11.75 -23.62 40.60
CA PRO A 58 -13.09 -23.05 40.61
C PRO A 58 -13.81 -23.40 39.30
N ALA A 59 -15.02 -23.95 39.48
CA ALA A 59 -15.99 -24.14 38.42
C ALA A 59 -16.42 -22.77 37.84
N LEU A 60 -16.51 -22.68 36.52
CA LEU A 60 -17.06 -21.53 35.79
C LEU A 60 -18.53 -21.35 36.19
N VAL A 61 -18.81 -20.29 36.97
CA VAL A 61 -20.17 -19.79 37.20
C VAL A 61 -20.55 -18.89 36.02
N PRO A 62 -21.69 -19.12 35.37
CA PRO A 62 -22.15 -18.23 34.31
C PRO A 62 -22.59 -16.87 34.89
N TYR A 63 -22.04 -15.79 34.35
CA TYR A 63 -22.48 -14.43 34.67
C TYR A 63 -23.93 -14.22 34.20
N PRO A 64 -24.77 -13.59 35.01
CA PRO A 64 -26.14 -13.26 34.62
C PRO A 64 -26.12 -12.13 33.58
N ALA A 65 -26.85 -12.31 32.49
CA ALA A 65 -27.08 -11.31 31.46
C ALA A 65 -27.76 -10.08 32.06
N LYS A 66 -27.20 -8.89 31.82
CA LYS A 66 -27.85 -7.61 32.13
C LYS A 66 -29.09 -7.43 31.29
N PRO A 67 -30.21 -6.97 31.85
CA PRO A 67 -31.45 -6.78 31.12
C PRO A 67 -31.32 -5.56 30.18
N VAL A 68 -31.74 -5.74 28.93
CA VAL A 68 -31.93 -4.71 27.92
C VAL A 68 -33.09 -3.79 28.38
N PRO A 69 -32.95 -2.46 28.34
CA PRO A 69 -34.09 -1.57 28.64
C PRO A 69 -35.13 -1.70 27.53
N ARG A 70 -36.37 -2.02 27.94
CA ARG A 70 -37.58 -2.00 27.09
C ARG A 70 -37.85 -0.58 26.65
N GLN A 71 -38.08 -0.40 25.34
CA GLN A 71 -38.61 0.82 24.73
C GLN A 71 -39.96 1.17 25.40
N ALA A 72 -40.04 2.43 25.88
CA ALA A 72 -41.31 3.02 26.29
C ALA A 72 -42.11 3.38 25.02
N ALA A 73 -43.34 2.91 25.01
CA ALA A 73 -44.33 3.27 24.00
C ALA A 73 -44.74 4.75 24.15
N PHE A 74 -44.61 5.52 23.07
CA PHE A 74 -45.22 6.83 23.01
C PHE A 74 -46.70 6.69 22.67
N ALA A 75 -47.51 7.19 23.57
CA ALA A 75 -48.96 7.36 23.37
C ALA A 75 -49.23 8.59 22.49
N ASP A 76 -50.13 8.39 21.58
CA ASP A 76 -50.76 9.32 20.67
C ASP A 76 -51.63 10.36 21.43
N HIS A 77 -51.38 11.66 21.27
CA HIS A 77 -52.32 12.73 21.54
C HIS A 77 -52.30 13.78 20.43
N SER A 78 -53.28 13.64 19.57
CA SER A 78 -53.72 14.66 18.65
C SER A 78 -54.41 15.82 19.37
N THR A 79 -53.93 17.08 19.18
CA THR A 79 -54.78 18.29 19.19
C THR A 79 -54.05 19.44 18.46
N GLU A 80 -54.68 19.97 17.45
CA GLU A 80 -54.36 21.19 16.70
C GLU A 80 -54.88 22.47 17.40
N PRO A 81 -54.70 23.70 16.80
CA PRO A 81 -53.53 24.60 16.95
C PRO A 81 -53.94 25.97 17.54
N ARG A 82 -52.98 26.74 18.03
CA ARG A 82 -53.16 28.20 18.24
C ARG A 82 -51.90 28.95 17.77
N HIS A 83 -52.19 29.90 16.85
CA HIS A 83 -51.28 30.95 16.42
C HIS A 83 -50.76 31.79 17.56
N GLU A 84 -49.40 31.95 17.62
CA GLU A 84 -48.77 33.14 18.21
C GLU A 84 -47.52 33.53 17.38
N ARG A 85 -47.35 34.84 17.26
CA ARG A 85 -46.48 35.59 16.36
C ARG A 85 -44.98 35.35 16.64
N GLU A 86 -44.26 35.13 15.56
CA GLU A 86 -42.79 35.14 15.48
C GLU A 86 -42.24 36.54 15.79
N GLN A 87 -41.27 36.54 16.70
CA GLN A 87 -40.23 37.59 16.77
C GLN A 87 -38.95 36.99 16.19
N SER A 88 -38.52 37.57 15.07
CA SER A 88 -37.32 37.20 14.32
C SER A 88 -36.04 37.53 15.08
N VAL A 89 -35.21 36.49 15.32
CA VAL A 89 -33.79 36.60 15.69
C VAL A 89 -32.95 36.48 14.43
N PRO A 90 -31.95 37.35 14.18
CA PRO A 90 -31.16 37.32 12.96
C PRO A 90 -30.37 36.01 12.84
N GLY A 91 -30.64 35.28 11.78
CA GLY A 91 -30.01 34.01 11.47
C GLY A 91 -28.52 34.15 11.10
N GLN A 92 -27.74 33.31 11.68
CA GLN A 92 -26.40 33.00 11.20
C GLN A 92 -26.52 32.37 9.80
N ALA A 93 -25.78 32.92 8.85
CA ALA A 93 -25.72 32.42 7.48
C ALA A 93 -25.18 30.98 7.46
N GLY A 94 -26.07 30.03 7.30
CA GLY A 94 -25.73 28.66 6.97
C GLY A 94 -25.18 28.61 5.56
N GLY A 95 -23.90 28.29 5.40
CA GLY A 95 -23.28 28.03 4.10
C GLY A 95 -24.00 26.91 3.37
N THR A 96 -24.66 27.25 2.28
CA THR A 96 -25.29 26.31 1.37
C THR A 96 -24.24 25.41 0.75
N ARG A 97 -24.30 24.13 1.09
CA ARG A 97 -23.47 23.06 0.47
C ARG A 97 -23.83 22.95 -1.00
N THR A 98 -22.93 23.35 -1.90
CA THR A 98 -22.98 23.01 -3.32
C THR A 98 -22.52 21.57 -3.54
N THR A 99 -23.37 20.60 -3.21
CA THR A 99 -23.23 19.25 -3.71
C THR A 99 -24.16 19.10 -4.90
N GLY A 100 -23.66 19.38 -6.10
CA GLY A 100 -24.34 18.95 -7.32
C GLY A 100 -24.56 17.43 -7.31
N PRO A 101 -25.56 16.90 -8.04
CA PRO A 101 -25.69 15.46 -8.21
C PRO A 101 -24.38 14.92 -8.81
N LEU A 102 -23.83 13.82 -8.26
CA LEU A 102 -22.74 13.11 -8.95
C LEU A 102 -23.22 12.76 -10.35
N PRO A 103 -22.29 12.79 -11.34
CA PRO A 103 -22.62 12.29 -12.66
C PRO A 103 -23.24 10.88 -12.53
N SER A 104 -24.21 10.59 -13.35
CA SER A 104 -24.69 9.21 -13.47
C SER A 104 -23.53 8.32 -13.91
N PRO A 105 -23.52 7.01 -13.63
CA PRO A 105 -22.48 6.12 -14.13
C PRO A 105 -22.24 6.24 -15.64
N ALA A 106 -23.25 6.64 -16.40
CA ALA A 106 -23.15 6.89 -17.84
C ALA A 106 -22.37 8.17 -18.20
N THR A 107 -22.19 9.11 -17.27
CA THR A 107 -21.52 10.40 -17.50
C THR A 107 -20.23 10.55 -16.70
N ASP A 108 -19.92 9.62 -15.78
CA ASP A 108 -18.69 9.61 -15.00
C ASP A 108 -17.56 8.99 -15.84
N ALA A 109 -16.52 9.78 -16.13
CA ALA A 109 -15.39 9.35 -16.95
C ALA A 109 -14.65 8.12 -16.37
N LEU A 110 -14.74 7.86 -15.07
CA LEU A 110 -14.17 6.67 -14.43
C LEU A 110 -14.87 5.36 -14.90
N HIS A 111 -16.14 5.45 -15.33
CA HIS A 111 -16.92 4.32 -15.87
C HIS A 111 -16.88 4.24 -17.40
N HIS A 112 -16.06 5.08 -18.06
CA HIS A 112 -15.99 5.12 -19.52
C HIS A 112 -15.64 3.73 -20.10
N PRO A 113 -16.29 3.29 -21.21
CA PRO A 113 -16.02 1.97 -21.79
C PRO A 113 -14.57 1.78 -22.26
N ASP A 114 -13.94 2.84 -22.77
CA ASP A 114 -12.51 2.79 -23.08
C ASP A 114 -11.67 2.82 -21.79
N PRO A 115 -10.85 1.77 -21.50
CA PRO A 115 -10.01 1.70 -20.31
C PRO A 115 -8.99 2.83 -20.21
N HIS A 116 -8.52 3.37 -21.36
CA HIS A 116 -7.59 4.49 -21.38
C HIS A 116 -8.24 5.76 -20.83
N THR A 117 -9.42 6.08 -21.28
CA THR A 117 -10.20 7.24 -20.80
C THR A 117 -10.49 7.13 -19.29
N ALA A 118 -10.86 5.95 -18.81
CA ALA A 118 -11.08 5.70 -17.38
C ALA A 118 -9.80 5.87 -16.56
N ALA A 119 -8.65 5.39 -17.07
CA ALA A 119 -7.34 5.55 -16.43
C ALA A 119 -6.88 7.01 -16.41
N GLN A 120 -7.09 7.76 -17.49
CA GLN A 120 -6.81 9.19 -17.56
C GLN A 120 -7.64 9.97 -16.52
N ALA A 121 -8.92 9.67 -16.38
CA ALA A 121 -9.79 10.28 -15.37
C ALA A 121 -9.27 10.03 -13.94
N ALA A 122 -8.86 8.80 -13.63
CA ALA A 122 -8.30 8.45 -12.32
C ALA A 122 -6.97 9.19 -12.05
N ALA A 123 -6.08 9.28 -13.05
CA ALA A 123 -4.79 9.95 -12.92
C ALA A 123 -4.96 11.47 -12.73
N VAL A 124 -5.86 12.10 -13.50
CA VAL A 124 -6.21 13.52 -13.34
C VAL A 124 -6.79 13.80 -11.96
N GLU A 125 -7.75 12.99 -11.50
CA GLU A 125 -8.31 13.16 -10.14
C GLU A 125 -7.21 13.10 -9.07
N ASN A 126 -6.26 12.17 -9.16
CA ASN A 126 -5.17 12.05 -8.20
C ASN A 126 -4.27 13.29 -8.20
N LEU A 127 -3.90 13.82 -9.38
CA LEU A 127 -3.10 15.04 -9.49
C LEU A 127 -3.82 16.24 -8.87
N LEU A 128 -5.12 16.42 -9.20
CA LEU A 128 -5.92 17.52 -8.66
C LEU A 128 -6.14 17.40 -7.16
N ARG A 129 -6.35 16.19 -6.62
CA ARG A 129 -6.45 15.96 -5.17
C ARG A 129 -5.15 16.30 -4.44
N CYS A 130 -3.98 15.90 -4.99
CA CYS A 130 -2.70 16.30 -4.44
C CYS A 130 -2.55 17.82 -4.46
N TRP A 131 -2.79 18.46 -5.60
CA TRP A 131 -2.66 19.91 -5.74
C TRP A 131 -3.56 20.68 -4.77
N VAL A 132 -4.85 20.34 -4.69
CA VAL A 132 -5.82 20.96 -3.78
C VAL A 132 -5.37 20.83 -2.33
N ARG A 133 -4.94 19.63 -1.92
CA ARG A 133 -4.51 19.35 -0.55
C ARG A 133 -3.21 20.07 -0.20
N GLU A 134 -2.23 20.02 -1.08
CA GLU A 134 -0.88 20.53 -0.84
C GLU A 134 -0.81 22.05 -0.89
N HIS A 135 -1.83 22.72 -1.46
CA HIS A 135 -2.00 24.17 -1.46
C HIS A 135 -3.18 24.66 -0.60
N ASP A 136 -3.79 23.76 0.18
CA ASP A 136 -4.96 24.02 1.06
C ASP A 136 -6.07 24.84 0.37
N LEU A 137 -6.40 24.47 -0.88
CA LEU A 137 -7.41 25.17 -1.66
C LEU A 137 -8.81 24.93 -1.10
N THR A 138 -9.64 25.99 -1.08
CA THR A 138 -11.01 25.94 -0.58
C THR A 138 -12.00 25.53 -1.65
N SER A 139 -13.22 25.11 -1.22
CA SER A 139 -14.31 24.73 -2.12
C SER A 139 -14.72 25.89 -3.03
N PRO A 140 -14.77 25.69 -4.36
CA PRO A 140 -15.26 26.74 -5.27
C PRO A 140 -16.78 26.91 -5.16
N HIS A 141 -17.22 28.17 -5.18
CA HIS A 141 -18.66 28.51 -5.01
C HIS A 141 -19.53 28.11 -6.21
N ASP A 142 -18.97 28.07 -7.41
CA ASP A 142 -19.69 27.79 -8.67
C ASP A 142 -19.48 26.38 -9.20
N GLY A 143 -18.96 25.48 -8.38
CA GLY A 143 -18.74 24.07 -8.76
C GLY A 143 -17.59 23.85 -9.75
N THR A 144 -16.73 24.86 -10.01
CA THR A 144 -15.58 24.73 -10.91
C THR A 144 -14.29 25.08 -10.18
N LEU A 145 -13.40 24.10 -9.99
CA LEU A 145 -12.05 24.34 -9.51
C LEU A 145 -11.25 25.11 -10.57
N ARG A 146 -10.69 26.26 -10.15
CA ARG A 146 -9.81 27.09 -10.98
C ARG A 146 -8.42 27.06 -10.42
N ILE A 147 -7.47 26.58 -11.22
CA ILE A 147 -6.04 26.61 -10.89
C ILE A 147 -5.36 27.59 -11.83
N PRO A 148 -5.02 28.81 -11.37
CA PRO A 148 -4.26 29.75 -12.16
C PRO A 148 -2.85 29.16 -12.47
N LEU A 149 -2.44 29.27 -13.72
CA LEU A 149 -1.17 28.81 -14.23
C LEU A 149 -0.41 30.01 -14.86
N PRO A 150 0.05 30.97 -14.03
CA PRO A 150 0.67 32.21 -14.50
C PRO A 150 1.91 31.97 -15.35
N THR A 151 2.73 30.98 -15.01
CA THR A 151 3.92 30.60 -15.80
C THR A 151 3.56 30.08 -17.18
N SER A 152 2.34 29.54 -17.36
CA SER A 152 1.84 29.03 -18.64
C SER A 152 0.85 30.00 -19.31
N GLY A 153 0.55 31.14 -18.68
CA GLY A 153 -0.34 32.16 -19.19
C GLY A 153 -1.81 31.74 -19.36
N THR A 154 -2.28 30.75 -18.56
CA THR A 154 -3.63 30.20 -18.66
C THR A 154 -4.18 29.81 -17.27
N THR A 155 -5.36 29.22 -17.25
CA THR A 155 -6.01 28.67 -16.04
C THR A 155 -6.55 27.27 -16.36
N LEU A 156 -6.28 26.30 -15.49
CA LEU A 156 -6.91 24.99 -15.58
C LEU A 156 -8.27 25.03 -14.87
N LEU A 157 -9.31 24.56 -15.56
CA LEU A 157 -10.68 24.55 -15.10
C LEU A 157 -11.14 23.09 -14.98
N ALA A 158 -11.53 22.66 -13.76
CA ALA A 158 -12.03 21.31 -13.54
C ALA A 158 -13.42 21.35 -12.88
N PRO A 159 -14.46 20.73 -13.47
CA PRO A 159 -15.77 20.59 -12.82
C PRO A 159 -15.64 19.81 -11.51
N VAL A 160 -16.30 20.27 -10.45
CA VAL A 160 -16.32 19.61 -9.14
C VAL A 160 -17.60 18.81 -8.99
N HIS A 161 -17.49 17.49 -8.98
CA HIS A 161 -18.63 16.59 -8.77
C HIS A 161 -18.88 16.33 -7.28
N TYR A 162 -17.82 16.35 -6.48
CA TYR A 162 -17.89 16.17 -5.03
C TYR A 162 -16.71 16.85 -4.35
N TRP A 163 -16.98 17.71 -3.38
CA TRP A 163 -15.96 18.32 -2.55
C TRP A 163 -15.93 17.61 -1.19
N SER A 164 -14.88 16.84 -0.95
CA SER A 164 -14.67 16.10 0.29
C SER A 164 -14.04 16.97 1.36
N LEU A 165 -14.52 16.87 2.59
CA LEU A 165 -13.91 17.53 3.76
C LEU A 165 -12.54 16.93 4.12
N THR A 166 -12.30 15.69 3.70
CA THR A 166 -11.08 14.94 3.97
C THR A 166 -10.14 14.82 2.76
N GLY A 167 -10.47 15.53 1.66
CA GLY A 167 -9.62 15.61 0.47
C GLY A 167 -9.86 14.52 -0.60
N TRP A 168 -10.90 13.68 -0.47
CA TRP A 168 -11.28 12.70 -1.48
C TRP A 168 -12.26 13.30 -2.51
N HIS A 169 -11.86 14.44 -3.09
CA HIS A 169 -12.66 15.13 -4.09
C HIS A 169 -12.93 14.28 -5.32
N ARG A 170 -14.04 14.57 -6.03
CA ARG A 170 -14.31 14.03 -7.35
C ARG A 170 -14.37 15.17 -8.36
N PHE A 171 -13.66 15.00 -9.46
CA PHE A 171 -13.54 16.00 -10.52
C PHE A 171 -13.99 15.43 -11.85
N GLY A 172 -14.58 16.32 -12.67
CA GLY A 172 -14.78 16.05 -14.08
C GLY A 172 -13.53 16.31 -14.91
N PRO A 173 -13.59 15.98 -16.22
CA PRO A 173 -12.46 16.21 -17.14
C PRO A 173 -12.07 17.69 -17.19
N PRO A 174 -10.79 18.05 -16.98
CA PRO A 174 -10.36 19.44 -16.95
C PRO A 174 -10.15 20.02 -18.35
N HIS A 175 -10.28 21.35 -18.47
CA HIS A 175 -10.06 22.11 -19.68
C HIS A 175 -9.20 23.34 -19.36
N LEU A 176 -8.46 23.87 -20.37
CA LEU A 176 -7.78 25.16 -20.23
C LEU A 176 -8.76 26.30 -20.51
N ALA A 177 -8.64 27.41 -19.77
CA ALA A 177 -9.39 28.61 -20.02
C ALA A 177 -9.15 29.13 -21.44
N HIS A 178 -10.16 29.75 -22.03
CA HIS A 178 -10.11 30.31 -23.39
C HIS A 178 -9.95 29.30 -24.53
N THR A 179 -10.02 28.00 -24.27
CA THR A 179 -10.13 26.99 -25.32
C THR A 179 -11.54 26.97 -25.91
N ARG A 180 -11.67 26.57 -27.19
CA ARG A 180 -12.98 26.40 -27.81
C ARG A 180 -13.75 25.31 -27.08
N GLY A 181 -15.07 25.45 -26.94
CA GLY A 181 -15.93 24.46 -26.27
C GLY A 181 -15.92 23.05 -26.86
N THR A 182 -15.32 22.89 -28.07
CA THR A 182 -15.09 21.59 -28.73
C THR A 182 -13.69 21.02 -28.47
N ALA A 183 -12.85 21.74 -27.72
CA ALA A 183 -11.51 21.23 -27.41
C ALA A 183 -11.60 20.00 -26.50
N PRO A 184 -10.77 18.95 -26.72
CA PRO A 184 -10.74 17.79 -25.86
C PRO A 184 -10.30 18.18 -24.45
N PRO A 185 -10.69 17.40 -23.42
CA PRO A 185 -10.15 17.54 -22.06
C PRO A 185 -8.63 17.44 -22.04
N VAL A 186 -8.01 18.08 -21.04
CA VAL A 186 -6.55 18.00 -20.82
C VAL A 186 -6.23 16.64 -20.22
N ASP A 187 -5.29 15.92 -20.83
CA ASP A 187 -4.82 14.61 -20.34
C ASP A 187 -3.94 14.73 -19.07
N ALA A 188 -3.74 13.59 -18.38
CA ALA A 188 -3.01 13.56 -17.10
C ALA A 188 -1.53 14.00 -17.22
N VAL A 189 -0.86 13.70 -18.34
CA VAL A 189 0.55 14.07 -18.56
C VAL A 189 0.67 15.58 -18.74
N THR A 190 -0.25 16.17 -19.49
CA THR A 190 -0.32 17.62 -19.68
C THR A 190 -0.64 18.33 -18.36
N VAL A 191 -1.64 17.82 -17.58
CA VAL A 191 -1.93 18.37 -16.25
C VAL A 191 -0.70 18.29 -15.34
N ALA A 192 -0.01 17.13 -15.28
CA ALA A 192 1.20 16.97 -14.48
C ALA A 192 2.30 17.96 -14.86
N SER A 193 2.53 18.14 -16.16
CA SER A 193 3.55 19.07 -16.70
C SER A 193 3.23 20.53 -16.35
N LEU A 194 1.96 20.93 -16.45
CA LEU A 194 1.51 22.27 -16.09
C LEU A 194 1.67 22.52 -14.58
N LEU A 195 1.22 21.59 -13.72
CA LEU A 195 1.33 21.72 -12.28
C LEU A 195 2.79 21.72 -11.80
N ALA A 196 3.63 20.88 -12.40
CA ALA A 196 5.06 20.84 -12.09
C ALA A 196 5.76 22.17 -12.42
N ARG A 197 5.44 22.75 -13.55
CA ARG A 197 5.97 24.06 -13.96
C ARG A 197 5.57 25.19 -13.01
N GLU A 198 4.31 25.19 -12.57
CA GLU A 198 3.82 26.18 -11.59
C GLU A 198 4.44 25.98 -10.20
N ALA A 199 4.64 24.73 -9.75
CA ALA A 199 5.28 24.43 -8.47
C ALA A 199 6.74 24.92 -8.46
N ALA A 200 7.51 24.64 -9.51
CA ALA A 200 8.89 25.10 -9.66
C ALA A 200 9.00 26.64 -9.66
N ALA A 201 8.06 27.33 -10.31
CA ALA A 201 8.04 28.80 -10.32
C ALA A 201 7.76 29.39 -8.92
N ARG A 202 6.85 28.78 -8.14
CA ARG A 202 6.56 29.19 -6.76
C ARG A 202 7.76 28.96 -5.84
N GLY A 203 8.41 27.82 -5.93
CA GLY A 203 9.61 27.51 -5.16
C GLY A 203 10.72 28.55 -5.38
N ARG A 204 10.92 29.04 -6.61
CA ARG A 204 11.88 30.10 -6.93
C ARG A 204 11.49 31.46 -6.32
N GLN A 205 10.21 31.79 -6.28
CA GLN A 205 9.73 33.04 -5.65
C GLN A 205 9.95 33.03 -4.13
N GLU A 206 9.75 31.88 -3.49
CA GLU A 206 9.96 31.72 -2.04
C GLU A 206 11.45 31.75 -1.65
N THR A 207 12.33 31.27 -2.52
CA THR A 207 13.79 31.23 -2.30
C THR A 207 14.50 32.51 -2.73
N GLY A 208 13.80 33.49 -3.35
CA GLY A 208 14.37 34.77 -3.77
C GLY A 208 15.30 34.68 -5.00
N VAL A 209 15.30 33.58 -5.74
CA VAL A 209 16.09 33.42 -6.98
C VAL A 209 15.41 34.15 -8.12
N PRO A 210 16.14 35.05 -8.88
CA PRO A 210 15.56 35.85 -9.98
C PRO A 210 15.07 34.99 -11.13
N GLU A 211 13.91 35.37 -11.74
CA GLU A 211 13.41 34.71 -12.95
C GLU A 211 14.46 34.68 -14.07
N PRO A 212 14.65 33.58 -14.82
CA PRO A 212 15.48 33.54 -16.02
C PRO A 212 14.84 34.46 -17.07
N ARG A 213 15.62 35.45 -17.54
CA ARG A 213 15.17 36.32 -18.61
C ARG A 213 14.82 35.50 -19.85
N PRO A 214 13.69 35.75 -20.52
CA PRO A 214 13.36 35.07 -21.76
C PRO A 214 14.46 35.34 -22.80
N THR A 215 15.08 34.29 -23.28
CA THR A 215 16.03 34.35 -24.40
C THR A 215 15.25 34.80 -25.63
N THR A 216 15.39 36.05 -26.00
CA THR A 216 14.83 36.58 -27.25
C THR A 216 15.38 35.74 -28.39
N ALA A 217 14.49 35.06 -29.09
CA ALA A 217 14.80 34.39 -30.34
C ALA A 217 15.36 35.43 -31.34
N HIS A 218 16.64 35.35 -31.61
CA HIS A 218 17.23 36.12 -32.71
C HIS A 218 16.62 35.62 -34.01
N THR A 219 15.80 36.47 -34.61
CA THR A 219 15.33 36.40 -36.00
C THR A 219 16.55 36.37 -36.91
N LEU A 220 16.75 35.26 -37.60
CA LEU A 220 17.73 35.19 -38.72
C LEU A 220 17.26 36.10 -39.87
N ALA A 221 17.83 37.28 -39.93
CA ALA A 221 17.79 38.13 -41.14
C ALA A 221 18.98 37.77 -42.05
N SER A 222 18.64 37.20 -43.17
CA SER A 222 19.55 36.94 -44.28
C SER A 222 20.14 38.25 -44.86
N HIS A 223 21.45 38.39 -44.83
CA HIS A 223 22.17 39.28 -45.80
C HIS A 223 23.42 38.58 -46.32
N THR A 224 23.42 38.44 -47.63
CA THR A 224 24.46 37.99 -48.51
C THR A 224 25.59 39.06 -48.65
N THR A 225 26.77 38.53 -48.96
CA THR A 225 27.92 39.13 -49.73
C THR A 225 29.16 39.67 -48.97
N GLY A 226 30.31 39.13 -49.32
CA GLY A 226 31.60 39.80 -49.21
C GLY A 226 32.75 39.01 -48.59
N ARG A 227 33.49 38.24 -49.41
CA ARG A 227 34.86 37.80 -49.17
C ARG A 227 35.78 38.99 -49.58
N PRO A 228 37.14 39.22 -49.22
CA PRO A 228 38.14 38.15 -49.09
C PRO A 228 39.27 38.34 -48.04
N ASP A 229 40.05 37.28 -47.90
CA ASP A 229 41.52 37.16 -47.78
C ASP A 229 42.26 37.75 -46.58
N GLN A 230 42.94 36.92 -45.78
CA GLN A 230 44.40 36.77 -45.70
C GLN A 230 44.84 35.83 -44.60
N THR A 231 45.49 34.86 -44.98
CA THR A 231 46.62 34.00 -44.54
C THR A 231 47.37 34.26 -43.23
N ASP A 232 47.53 33.17 -42.42
CA ASP A 232 48.75 32.58 -41.84
C ASP A 232 49.34 33.13 -40.50
N PRO A 233 50.19 32.40 -39.77
CA PRO A 233 50.39 30.99 -39.64
C PRO A 233 50.53 30.47 -38.18
N LEU A 234 50.60 29.17 -38.05
CA LEU A 234 50.93 28.23 -36.95
C LEU A 234 52.13 28.61 -36.06
N ALA A 235 52.02 28.27 -34.74
CA ALA A 235 53.16 27.95 -33.89
C ALA A 235 52.79 26.92 -32.84
N PRO A 236 53.71 26.12 -32.27
CA PRO A 236 53.50 24.69 -32.10
C PRO A 236 53.23 24.22 -30.63
N LEU A 237 52.77 22.96 -30.55
CA LEU A 237 52.60 22.16 -29.34
C LEU A 237 53.95 21.89 -28.64
N ASP A 238 54.03 22.08 -27.33
CA ASP A 238 55.14 21.59 -26.50
C ASP A 238 54.68 20.45 -25.60
N HIS A 239 55.56 19.47 -25.48
CA HIS A 239 55.41 18.16 -24.83
C HIS A 239 55.65 18.21 -23.30
N PRO A 240 55.23 17.20 -22.56
CA PRO A 240 55.30 17.14 -21.08
C PRO A 240 56.72 16.70 -20.59
N GLY A 241 57.15 17.31 -19.49
CA GLY A 241 58.39 16.95 -18.78
C GLY A 241 58.19 15.87 -17.70
N PRO A 242 59.25 15.17 -17.27
CA PRO A 242 59.16 13.91 -16.51
C PRO A 242 59.03 14.09 -14.98
N PRO A 243 58.66 12.99 -14.27
CA PRO A 243 58.30 13.04 -12.85
C PRO A 243 59.52 13.14 -11.91
N ARG A 244 59.37 13.89 -10.82
CA ARG A 244 60.36 13.96 -9.75
C ARG A 244 60.17 12.85 -8.73
N ARG A 245 61.32 12.28 -8.30
CA ARG A 245 61.51 11.22 -7.34
C ARG A 245 61.13 11.62 -5.89
N LEU A 246 60.63 10.66 -5.16
CA LEU A 246 60.50 10.60 -3.70
C LEU A 246 61.85 10.28 -3.07
N ASP A 247 62.12 10.87 -1.91
CA ASP A 247 63.12 10.40 -0.94
C ASP A 247 62.46 10.21 0.44
N PRO A 248 62.97 9.26 1.24
CA PRO A 248 62.24 8.66 2.33
C PRO A 248 62.74 9.08 3.72
N LEU A 249 62.06 8.60 4.76
CA LEU A 249 62.35 8.53 6.21
C LEU A 249 61.66 9.64 7.04
N ASP A 250 60.68 9.27 7.89
CA ASP A 250 60.98 8.80 9.27
C ASP A 250 59.80 8.14 9.97
N GLN A 251 60.10 7.29 10.93
CA GLN A 251 59.27 6.35 11.66
C GLN A 251 58.46 6.94 12.86
N PRO A 252 57.74 6.17 13.66
CA PRO A 252 56.36 6.43 14.09
C PRO A 252 56.21 6.93 15.52
N ARG A 253 55.12 7.60 15.83
CA ARG A 253 54.64 7.84 17.20
C ARG A 253 53.23 7.27 17.44
N GLN A 254 53.10 6.62 18.59
CA GLN A 254 51.95 5.88 19.07
C GLN A 254 50.74 6.75 19.57
N PRO A 255 49.60 6.13 19.93
CA PRO A 255 48.24 6.65 19.66
C PRO A 255 47.63 7.45 20.84
N GLY A 256 46.86 8.46 20.52
CA GLY A 256 46.02 9.19 21.45
C GLY A 256 44.59 9.31 20.92
N ARG A 257 43.64 8.96 21.75
CA ARG A 257 42.19 9.18 21.83
C ARG A 257 41.43 9.69 20.62
N PRO A 258 40.20 9.20 20.39
CA PRO A 258 39.39 9.56 19.23
C PRO A 258 38.72 10.91 19.44
N ASP A 259 38.96 11.80 18.51
CA ASP A 259 38.21 13.05 18.35
C ASP A 259 37.12 12.90 17.29
N ARG A 260 36.10 13.70 17.45
CA ARG A 260 34.83 13.81 16.75
C ARG A 260 34.94 13.72 15.22
N PRO A 261 33.91 13.16 14.52
CA PRO A 261 33.88 13.18 13.07
C PRO A 261 33.62 14.59 12.54
N ASP A 262 34.37 14.91 11.49
CA ASP A 262 34.61 16.22 10.98
C ASP A 262 33.48 16.87 10.18
N ARG A 263 33.43 18.18 10.35
CA ARG A 263 32.69 19.22 9.65
C ARG A 263 33.00 19.34 8.15
N LEU A 264 33.77 18.45 7.55
CA LEU A 264 34.20 18.58 6.15
C LEU A 264 33.17 18.09 5.12
N ASP A 265 32.29 17.16 5.48
CA ASP A 265 31.24 16.69 4.57
C ASP A 265 30.06 17.67 4.40
N GLN A 266 29.90 18.63 5.32
CA GLN A 266 28.86 19.67 5.18
C GLN A 266 29.25 20.85 4.29
N LEU A 267 30.53 21.03 4.01
CA LEU A 267 31.02 22.09 3.10
C LEU A 267 30.95 21.65 1.63
N GLY A 268 31.07 20.35 1.33
CA GLY A 268 30.95 19.84 -0.03
C GLY A 268 29.53 19.89 -0.59
N GLN A 269 28.52 19.86 0.28
CA GLN A 269 27.10 19.98 -0.15
C GLN A 269 26.63 21.42 -0.29
N ARG A 270 27.26 22.39 0.37
CA ARG A 270 26.88 23.81 0.23
C ARG A 270 27.41 24.46 -1.05
N ASP A 271 28.56 24.03 -1.55
CA ASP A 271 29.13 24.58 -2.80
C ASP A 271 28.45 24.05 -4.08
N GLN A 272 27.63 22.97 -4.00
CA GLN A 272 26.81 22.49 -5.11
C GLN A 272 25.47 23.21 -5.27
N LEU A 273 25.04 24.01 -4.27
CA LEU A 273 23.73 24.68 -4.25
C LEU A 273 23.74 26.10 -4.86
N ASP A 274 24.90 26.65 -5.19
CA ASP A 274 25.02 28.05 -5.59
C ASP A 274 25.31 28.31 -7.08
N ARG A 275 25.01 27.35 -8.00
CA ARG A 275 25.06 27.60 -9.45
C ARG A 275 23.64 27.69 -10.01
N PRO A 276 23.17 28.89 -10.44
CA PRO A 276 21.82 29.09 -10.99
C PRO A 276 21.50 28.15 -12.16
N ASP A 277 22.49 27.82 -13.00
CA ASP A 277 22.28 26.92 -14.14
C ASP A 277 22.06 25.45 -13.77
N GLN A 278 22.52 24.99 -12.59
CA GLN A 278 22.30 23.63 -12.11
C GLN A 278 20.90 23.45 -11.51
N HIS A 279 20.37 24.47 -10.85
CA HIS A 279 19.00 24.45 -10.35
C HIS A 279 17.97 24.36 -11.46
N ASP A 280 18.12 25.17 -12.52
CA ASP A 280 17.22 25.12 -13.67
C ASP A 280 17.28 23.76 -14.41
N GLN A 281 18.45 23.11 -14.46
CA GLN A 281 18.58 21.77 -15.03
C GLN A 281 17.94 20.71 -14.16
N ASN A 282 18.11 20.76 -12.84
CA ASN A 282 17.49 19.81 -11.92
C ASN A 282 15.96 19.96 -11.92
N ASP A 283 15.44 21.19 -11.86
CA ASP A 283 13.99 21.45 -11.94
C ASP A 283 13.38 20.88 -13.24
N ARG A 284 14.08 20.99 -14.37
CA ARG A 284 13.62 20.42 -15.64
C ARG A 284 13.66 18.89 -15.66
N ILE A 285 14.67 18.29 -15.06
CA ILE A 285 14.78 16.83 -14.92
C ILE A 285 13.63 16.30 -14.08
N ASP A 286 13.36 16.92 -12.93
CA ASP A 286 12.30 16.50 -12.01
C ASP A 286 10.89 16.67 -12.61
N GLN A 287 10.67 17.75 -13.40
CA GLN A 287 9.41 17.95 -14.15
C GLN A 287 9.18 16.86 -15.21
N LEU A 288 10.24 16.51 -15.98
CA LEU A 288 10.18 15.44 -16.97
C LEU A 288 9.96 14.08 -16.30
N ASP A 289 10.58 13.86 -15.16
CA ASP A 289 10.44 12.63 -14.39
C ASP A 289 9.00 12.46 -13.84
N LEU A 290 8.37 13.52 -13.34
CA LEU A 290 6.96 13.46 -12.94
C LEU A 290 6.05 13.13 -14.14
N ALA A 291 6.20 13.80 -15.26
CA ALA A 291 5.39 13.58 -16.46
C ALA A 291 5.53 12.14 -16.97
N ARG A 292 6.76 11.62 -17.01
CA ARG A 292 7.08 10.23 -17.37
C ARG A 292 6.42 9.22 -16.43
N SER A 293 6.52 9.46 -15.12
CA SER A 293 5.95 8.58 -14.10
C SER A 293 4.41 8.60 -14.12
N VAL A 294 3.78 9.76 -14.41
CA VAL A 294 2.33 9.86 -14.62
C VAL A 294 1.90 9.08 -15.86
N ALA A 295 2.63 9.21 -16.97
CA ALA A 295 2.37 8.45 -18.19
C ALA A 295 2.48 6.94 -17.95
N ASP A 296 3.52 6.48 -17.24
CA ASP A 296 3.68 5.07 -16.86
C ASP A 296 2.54 4.59 -15.97
N SER A 297 2.18 5.37 -14.94
CA SER A 297 1.08 5.05 -14.02
C SER A 297 -0.25 4.93 -14.75
N ALA A 298 -0.60 5.90 -15.62
CA ALA A 298 -1.85 5.88 -16.40
C ALA A 298 -1.89 4.69 -17.37
N ARG A 299 -0.79 4.39 -18.07
CA ARG A 299 -0.69 3.23 -18.96
C ARG A 299 -0.92 1.91 -18.22
N ARG A 300 -0.35 1.75 -17.02
CA ARG A 300 -0.54 0.55 -16.19
C ARG A 300 -1.99 0.44 -15.71
N VAL A 301 -2.58 1.53 -15.24
CA VAL A 301 -4.00 1.54 -14.83
C VAL A 301 -4.90 1.17 -16.01
N THR A 302 -4.61 1.64 -17.24
CA THR A 302 -5.32 1.23 -18.46
C THR A 302 -5.31 -0.29 -18.62
N MET A 303 -4.13 -0.89 -18.52
CA MET A 303 -3.95 -2.35 -18.62
C MET A 303 -4.70 -3.08 -17.50
N PHE A 304 -4.63 -2.60 -16.25
CA PHE A 304 -5.31 -3.21 -15.12
C PHE A 304 -6.83 -3.18 -15.28
N ILE A 305 -7.40 -2.04 -15.71
CA ILE A 305 -8.84 -1.93 -15.97
C ILE A 305 -9.26 -2.87 -17.11
N ALA A 306 -8.51 -2.91 -18.21
CA ALA A 306 -8.81 -3.77 -19.35
C ALA A 306 -8.86 -5.25 -18.95
N GLU A 307 -7.84 -5.76 -18.29
CA GLU A 307 -7.76 -7.15 -17.83
C GLU A 307 -8.84 -7.50 -16.80
N ARG A 308 -9.11 -6.60 -15.86
CA ARG A 308 -10.16 -6.83 -14.86
C ARG A 308 -11.55 -6.81 -15.46
N ARG A 309 -11.80 -6.06 -16.54
CA ARG A 309 -13.05 -6.09 -17.30
C ARG A 309 -13.20 -7.36 -18.13
N ALA A 310 -12.09 -7.85 -18.68
CA ALA A 310 -12.07 -9.10 -19.43
C ALA A 310 -12.30 -10.32 -18.52
N GLU A 311 -11.65 -10.33 -17.36
CA GLU A 311 -11.73 -11.40 -16.37
C GLU A 311 -12.11 -10.82 -14.98
N PRO A 312 -13.40 -10.57 -14.71
CA PRO A 312 -13.82 -9.94 -13.46
C PRO A 312 -13.79 -10.87 -12.24
N ALA A 313 -13.71 -12.19 -12.39
CA ALA A 313 -13.74 -13.13 -11.27
C ALA A 313 -12.56 -12.94 -10.31
N ASP A 314 -12.83 -12.94 -9.01
CA ASP A 314 -11.80 -12.84 -7.97
C ASP A 314 -11.10 -14.20 -7.74
N HIS A 315 -9.90 -14.12 -7.14
CA HIS A 315 -9.17 -15.31 -6.72
C HIS A 315 -9.93 -16.06 -5.61
N PRO A 316 -9.95 -17.42 -5.59
CA PRO A 316 -10.65 -18.19 -4.55
C PRO A 316 -10.08 -17.97 -3.14
N ASP A 317 -8.78 -17.69 -3.01
CA ASP A 317 -8.18 -17.22 -1.76
C ASP A 317 -8.59 -15.76 -1.52
N ARG A 318 -9.41 -15.52 -0.49
CA ARG A 318 -10.00 -14.21 -0.21
C ARG A 318 -8.96 -13.16 0.19
N PHE A 319 -7.93 -13.57 0.93
CA PHE A 319 -6.83 -12.67 1.27
C PHE A 319 -6.11 -12.21 0.00
N LEU A 320 -5.77 -13.14 -0.89
CA LEU A 320 -5.10 -12.81 -2.14
C LEU A 320 -5.99 -11.95 -3.06
N ALA A 321 -7.29 -12.25 -3.15
CA ALA A 321 -8.25 -11.42 -3.88
C ALA A 321 -8.25 -9.97 -3.39
N ALA A 322 -8.21 -9.77 -2.06
CA ALA A 322 -8.14 -8.43 -1.46
C ALA A 322 -6.81 -7.71 -1.75
N GLU A 323 -5.68 -8.44 -1.75
CA GLU A 323 -4.37 -7.88 -2.12
C GLU A 323 -4.28 -7.46 -3.59
N GLN A 324 -5.04 -8.12 -4.46
CA GLN A 324 -5.13 -7.85 -5.89
C GLN A 324 -6.12 -6.74 -6.26
N ALA A 325 -6.93 -6.25 -5.30
CA ALA A 325 -8.02 -5.30 -5.55
C ALA A 325 -7.58 -3.85 -5.72
N LEU A 326 -6.35 -3.48 -5.37
CA LEU A 326 -5.85 -2.09 -5.37
C LEU A 326 -5.53 -1.61 -6.81
N VAL A 327 -6.53 -1.59 -7.70
CA VAL A 327 -6.36 -1.29 -9.14
C VAL A 327 -5.92 0.15 -9.39
N LEU A 328 -6.54 1.15 -8.76
CA LEU A 328 -6.25 2.56 -8.99
C LEU A 328 -5.10 3.09 -8.12
N GLY A 329 -4.73 2.40 -7.04
CA GLY A 329 -3.68 2.81 -6.13
C GLY A 329 -4.09 3.89 -5.12
N HIS A 330 -3.12 4.60 -4.58
CA HIS A 330 -3.34 5.63 -3.55
C HIS A 330 -3.97 6.88 -4.17
N PRO A 331 -5.18 7.31 -3.72
CA PRO A 331 -5.93 8.40 -4.37
C PRO A 331 -5.33 9.79 -4.20
N LEU A 332 -4.37 9.94 -3.31
CA LEU A 332 -3.64 11.18 -3.01
C LEU A 332 -2.14 11.01 -3.27
N HIS A 333 -1.81 10.30 -4.35
CA HIS A 333 -0.45 10.17 -4.88
C HIS A 333 -0.47 10.47 -6.38
N PRO A 334 0.45 11.29 -6.92
CA PRO A 334 0.42 11.69 -8.34
C PRO A 334 0.68 10.51 -9.30
N THR A 335 1.47 9.53 -8.87
CA THR A 335 1.92 8.39 -9.71
C THR A 335 1.75 7.05 -8.99
N PRO A 336 0.54 6.68 -8.54
CA PRO A 336 0.35 5.57 -7.59
C PRO A 336 0.68 4.19 -8.16
N LYS A 337 0.76 4.03 -9.48
CA LYS A 337 1.02 2.77 -10.18
C LYS A 337 2.25 2.79 -11.08
N SER A 338 3.06 3.85 -11.00
CA SER A 338 4.34 3.85 -11.70
C SER A 338 5.27 2.76 -11.15
N ARG A 339 5.90 2.03 -12.06
CA ARG A 339 6.89 0.96 -11.81
C ARG A 339 7.95 1.03 -12.91
N GLU A 340 8.77 2.05 -12.82
CA GLU A 340 9.80 2.32 -13.82
C GLU A 340 10.77 1.14 -13.94
N GLY A 341 11.15 0.80 -15.17
CA GLY A 341 12.01 -0.35 -15.45
C GLY A 341 11.30 -1.71 -15.58
N LEU A 342 9.98 -1.78 -15.29
CA LEU A 342 9.20 -3.00 -15.48
C LEU A 342 8.57 -3.04 -16.87
N ALA A 343 9.00 -3.97 -17.73
CA ALA A 343 8.41 -4.17 -19.05
C ALA A 343 6.94 -4.64 -18.96
N GLU A 344 6.18 -4.49 -20.04
CA GLU A 344 4.74 -4.84 -20.04
C GLU A 344 4.51 -6.35 -19.82
N ALA A 345 5.31 -7.20 -20.45
CA ALA A 345 5.26 -8.64 -20.26
C ALA A 345 5.56 -9.05 -18.81
N GLU A 346 6.53 -8.37 -18.19
CA GLU A 346 6.88 -8.55 -16.77
C GLU A 346 5.79 -8.04 -15.84
N ALA A 347 5.10 -6.97 -16.23
CA ALA A 347 3.97 -6.45 -15.44
C ALA A 347 2.86 -7.51 -15.30
N ARG A 348 2.61 -8.33 -16.32
CA ARG A 348 1.64 -9.44 -16.24
C ARG A 348 2.04 -10.50 -15.23
N LEU A 349 3.33 -10.76 -15.07
CA LEU A 349 3.86 -11.75 -14.13
C LEU A 349 3.93 -11.18 -12.69
N TYR A 350 4.33 -9.92 -12.54
CA TYR A 350 4.74 -9.36 -11.26
C TYR A 350 3.75 -8.34 -10.66
N SER A 351 2.63 -8.07 -11.32
CA SER A 351 1.62 -7.14 -10.80
C SER A 351 0.46 -7.88 -10.11
N PRO A 352 0.17 -7.56 -8.85
CA PRO A 352 -0.99 -8.13 -8.15
C PRO A 352 -2.31 -7.76 -8.84
N GLU A 353 -2.43 -6.56 -9.40
CA GLU A 353 -3.62 -6.08 -10.10
C GLU A 353 -3.98 -6.95 -11.32
N LEU A 354 -2.97 -7.59 -11.93
CA LEU A 354 -3.11 -8.52 -13.06
C LEU A 354 -3.14 -9.99 -12.61
N ARG A 355 -3.26 -10.26 -11.31
CA ARG A 355 -3.21 -11.61 -10.74
C ARG A 355 -1.93 -12.37 -11.11
N GLY A 356 -0.81 -11.63 -11.23
CA GLY A 356 0.48 -12.18 -11.58
C GLY A 356 0.88 -13.33 -10.67
N SER A 357 1.60 -14.29 -11.23
CA SER A 357 2.20 -15.38 -10.48
C SER A 357 3.48 -15.86 -11.17
N PHE A 358 4.46 -16.24 -10.36
CA PHE A 358 5.77 -16.65 -10.89
C PHE A 358 6.50 -17.56 -9.90
N PRO A 359 7.33 -18.50 -10.36
CA PRO A 359 8.25 -19.22 -9.52
C PRO A 359 9.33 -18.26 -9.03
N LEU A 360 9.75 -18.40 -7.75
CA LEU A 360 10.88 -17.64 -7.24
C LEU A 360 12.16 -18.10 -7.89
N HIS A 361 13.10 -17.17 -8.04
CA HIS A 361 14.47 -17.49 -8.41
C HIS A 361 15.26 -17.82 -7.12
N TRP A 362 16.07 -18.84 -7.16
CA TRP A 362 16.82 -19.31 -6.01
C TRP A 362 18.33 -19.18 -6.24
N LEU A 363 19.02 -18.69 -5.23
CA LEU A 363 20.48 -18.72 -5.16
C LEU A 363 20.92 -19.67 -4.05
N ALA A 364 21.99 -20.42 -4.29
CA ALA A 364 22.76 -21.03 -3.21
C ALA A 364 23.78 -20.03 -2.71
N ILE A 365 23.73 -19.71 -1.43
CA ILE A 365 24.67 -18.77 -0.79
C ILE A 365 25.56 -19.50 0.21
N ALA A 366 26.88 -19.27 0.13
CA ALA A 366 27.86 -19.83 1.05
C ALA A 366 27.72 -19.22 2.46
N PRO A 367 27.90 -19.97 3.56
CA PRO A 367 27.78 -19.46 4.93
C PRO A 367 28.69 -18.27 5.23
N SER A 368 29.85 -18.18 4.58
CA SER A 368 30.84 -17.11 4.80
C SER A 368 30.39 -15.72 4.33
N VAL A 369 29.38 -15.65 3.48
CA VAL A 369 28.81 -14.40 2.94
C VAL A 369 27.30 -14.31 3.21
N LEU A 370 26.80 -15.09 4.17
CA LEU A 370 25.42 -15.08 4.61
C LEU A 370 25.29 -14.46 6.00
N SER A 371 24.35 -13.54 6.14
CA SER A 371 23.92 -13.02 7.43
C SER A 371 22.44 -13.34 7.64
N THR A 372 22.09 -13.84 8.82
CA THR A 372 20.73 -14.25 9.14
C THR A 372 20.35 -13.89 10.58
N ASP A 373 19.06 -13.79 10.84
CA ASP A 373 18.52 -13.80 12.20
C ASP A 373 17.15 -14.46 12.21
N SER A 374 16.84 -15.16 13.30
CA SER A 374 15.55 -15.82 13.47
C SER A 374 15.10 -15.84 14.95
N ALA A 375 13.85 -15.50 15.13
CA ALA A 375 13.08 -15.73 16.35
C ALA A 375 11.82 -16.57 16.05
N TRP A 376 11.73 -17.16 14.86
CA TRP A 376 10.68 -18.11 14.50
C TRP A 376 10.70 -19.31 15.44
N THR A 377 9.57 -19.65 16.04
CA THR A 377 9.50 -20.70 17.04
C THR A 377 8.43 -21.73 16.69
N GLU A 378 8.82 -22.99 16.67
CA GLU A 378 7.91 -24.13 16.54
C GLU A 378 8.11 -25.07 17.74
N ARG A 379 7.03 -25.43 18.40
CA ARG A 379 7.05 -26.33 19.57
C ARG A 379 8.11 -25.93 20.63
N GLY A 380 8.26 -24.62 20.85
CA GLY A 380 9.21 -24.07 21.84
C GLY A 380 10.67 -24.00 21.38
N ARG A 381 10.99 -24.40 20.13
CA ARG A 381 12.35 -24.32 19.57
C ARG A 381 12.43 -23.23 18.51
N VAL A 382 13.52 -22.46 18.52
CA VAL A 382 13.81 -21.51 17.45
C VAL A 382 14.22 -22.30 16.19
N ILE A 383 13.61 -21.95 15.07
CA ILE A 383 13.92 -22.51 13.75
C ILE A 383 14.84 -21.53 13.02
N PRO A 384 16.03 -21.93 12.59
CA PRO A 384 16.93 -21.10 11.79
C PRO A 384 16.28 -20.61 10.50
N ALA A 385 16.62 -19.40 10.06
CA ALA A 385 16.08 -18.81 8.86
C ALA A 385 16.39 -19.66 7.59
N GLU A 386 17.58 -20.28 7.56
CA GLU A 386 18.04 -21.18 6.53
C GLU A 386 17.14 -22.42 6.39
N GLN A 387 16.69 -22.96 7.51
CA GLN A 387 15.77 -24.09 7.51
C GLN A 387 14.35 -23.68 7.01
N LEU A 388 13.92 -22.44 7.31
CA LEU A 388 12.65 -21.92 6.82
C LEU A 388 12.66 -21.78 5.29
N THR A 389 13.71 -21.20 4.73
CA THR A 389 13.81 -21.03 3.26
C THR A 389 13.97 -22.37 2.54
N ALA A 390 14.72 -23.30 3.09
CA ALA A 390 14.82 -24.67 2.53
C ALA A 390 13.45 -25.39 2.50
N ARG A 391 12.64 -25.27 3.55
CA ARG A 391 11.26 -25.81 3.56
C ARG A 391 10.36 -25.14 2.55
N LEU A 392 10.47 -23.81 2.35
CA LEU A 392 9.67 -23.06 1.40
C LEU A 392 10.05 -23.35 -0.04
N ALA A 393 11.32 -23.64 -0.30
CA ALA A 393 11.80 -24.09 -1.60
C ALA A 393 11.28 -25.48 -1.96
N GLY A 394 11.19 -26.37 -0.99
CA GLY A 394 10.79 -27.77 -1.17
C GLY A 394 11.99 -28.70 -1.46
N PRO A 395 11.76 -30.04 -1.42
CA PRO A 395 12.82 -31.03 -1.36
C PRO A 395 13.61 -31.24 -2.66
N GLY A 396 13.14 -30.73 -3.78
CA GLY A 396 13.79 -30.95 -5.09
C GLY A 396 14.70 -29.82 -5.57
N LEU A 397 14.90 -28.76 -4.78
CA LEU A 397 15.84 -27.72 -5.13
C LEU A 397 17.28 -28.29 -5.15
N PRO A 398 18.06 -28.15 -6.26
CA PRO A 398 19.42 -28.71 -6.36
C PRO A 398 20.41 -27.86 -5.53
N LEU A 399 20.21 -27.81 -4.21
CA LEU A 399 21.04 -27.05 -3.29
C LEU A 399 22.35 -27.80 -3.02
N PRO A 400 23.53 -27.22 -3.30
CA PRO A 400 24.82 -27.82 -2.96
C PRO A 400 24.97 -27.99 -1.46
N GLU A 401 25.70 -29.04 -1.05
CA GLU A 401 26.02 -29.31 0.35
C GLU A 401 26.73 -28.11 0.98
N GLY A 402 26.33 -27.73 2.18
CA GLY A 402 26.90 -26.60 2.93
C GLY A 402 26.40 -25.21 2.48
N TYR A 403 25.56 -25.13 1.46
CA TYR A 403 24.96 -23.85 1.04
C TYR A 403 23.54 -23.65 1.60
N THR A 404 23.13 -22.42 1.66
CA THR A 404 21.76 -22.01 2.06
C THR A 404 20.97 -21.54 0.85
N ALA A 405 19.67 -21.88 0.82
CA ALA A 405 18.76 -21.43 -0.22
C ALA A 405 18.28 -20.00 0.05
N LEU A 406 18.63 -19.05 -0.81
CA LEU A 406 18.20 -17.66 -0.77
C LEU A 406 17.18 -17.40 -1.89
N PRO A 407 15.90 -17.13 -1.56
CA PRO A 407 14.91 -16.76 -2.55
C PRO A 407 15.08 -15.30 -2.99
N VAL A 408 15.00 -15.05 -4.29
CA VAL A 408 15.15 -13.73 -4.89
C VAL A 408 14.01 -13.52 -5.89
N HIS A 409 13.54 -12.26 -6.00
CA HIS A 409 12.60 -11.91 -7.07
C HIS A 409 13.30 -12.02 -8.44
N PRO A 410 12.71 -12.69 -9.47
CA PRO A 410 13.40 -12.89 -10.75
C PRO A 410 13.88 -11.58 -11.40
N TRP A 411 13.08 -10.53 -11.35
CA TRP A 411 13.46 -9.21 -11.84
C TRP A 411 14.67 -8.65 -11.07
N GLN A 412 14.68 -8.79 -9.75
CA GLN A 412 15.77 -8.29 -8.89
C GLN A 412 17.11 -8.96 -9.22
N LEU A 413 17.11 -10.28 -9.40
CA LEU A 413 18.35 -10.99 -9.73
C LEU A 413 18.94 -10.50 -11.04
N ARG A 414 18.11 -10.27 -12.07
CA ARG A 414 18.56 -9.71 -13.35
C ARG A 414 19.29 -8.39 -13.16
N GLU A 415 18.79 -7.52 -12.28
CA GLU A 415 19.38 -6.21 -12.03
C GLU A 415 20.65 -6.26 -11.17
N VAL A 416 20.63 -7.08 -10.09
CA VAL A 416 21.75 -7.08 -9.14
C VAL A 416 22.94 -7.92 -9.60
N ARG A 417 22.75 -8.93 -10.46
CA ARG A 417 23.83 -9.83 -10.90
C ARG A 417 25.01 -9.11 -11.58
N HIS A 418 24.75 -7.92 -12.14
CA HIS A 418 25.74 -7.09 -12.81
C HIS A 418 26.41 -6.08 -11.87
N ARG A 419 25.99 -5.98 -10.61
CA ARG A 419 26.66 -5.16 -9.61
C ARG A 419 28.03 -5.78 -9.31
N PRO A 420 29.15 -5.00 -9.30
CA PRO A 420 30.49 -5.58 -9.17
C PRO A 420 30.67 -6.52 -7.98
N ALA A 421 30.13 -6.18 -6.82
CA ALA A 421 30.24 -7.00 -5.62
C ALA A 421 29.48 -8.34 -5.75
N VAL A 422 28.30 -8.35 -6.39
CA VAL A 422 27.51 -9.56 -6.62
C VAL A 422 28.16 -10.44 -7.69
N ALA A 423 28.66 -9.85 -8.79
CA ALA A 423 29.39 -10.56 -9.83
C ALA A 423 30.63 -11.27 -9.26
N ALA A 424 31.40 -10.60 -8.39
CA ALA A 424 32.56 -11.19 -7.73
C ALA A 424 32.20 -12.41 -6.85
N LEU A 425 31.05 -12.39 -6.16
CA LEU A 425 30.58 -13.54 -5.39
C LEU A 425 30.14 -14.71 -6.27
N LEU A 426 29.53 -14.40 -7.42
CA LEU A 426 29.15 -15.42 -8.43
C LEU A 426 30.40 -16.06 -9.04
N ASP A 427 31.39 -15.26 -9.43
CA ASP A 427 32.66 -15.73 -10.02
C ASP A 427 33.48 -16.56 -9.01
N ALA A 428 33.45 -16.18 -7.72
CA ALA A 428 34.10 -16.92 -6.64
C ALA A 428 33.31 -18.20 -6.24
N GLY A 429 32.12 -18.44 -6.80
CA GLY A 429 31.24 -19.55 -6.42
C GLY A 429 30.62 -19.42 -5.03
N LEU A 430 30.77 -18.28 -4.35
CA LEU A 430 30.14 -17.99 -3.05
C LEU A 430 28.62 -17.75 -3.17
N LEU A 431 28.20 -17.31 -4.34
CA LEU A 431 26.80 -17.37 -4.80
C LEU A 431 26.72 -18.31 -6.02
N ARG A 432 25.67 -19.12 -6.11
CA ARG A 432 25.41 -19.97 -7.28
C ARG A 432 23.97 -19.82 -7.71
N ASP A 433 23.77 -19.56 -8.99
CA ASP A 433 22.44 -19.43 -9.59
C ASP A 433 21.82 -20.83 -9.75
N LEU A 434 20.70 -21.09 -9.05
CA LEU A 434 19.95 -22.37 -9.14
C LEU A 434 18.74 -22.25 -10.08
N GLY A 435 18.45 -21.06 -10.60
CA GLY A 435 17.31 -20.81 -11.48
C GLY A 435 15.97 -20.67 -10.76
N PRO A 436 14.88 -20.50 -11.55
CA PRO A 436 13.52 -20.47 -11.03
C PRO A 436 13.10 -21.87 -10.60
N TYR A 437 12.49 -22.00 -9.41
CA TYR A 437 12.11 -23.31 -8.88
C TYR A 437 10.88 -23.26 -7.96
N GLY A 438 10.12 -24.35 -7.96
CA GLY A 438 8.96 -24.58 -7.09
C GLY A 438 7.66 -23.98 -7.61
N ASP A 439 6.59 -24.18 -6.84
CA ASP A 439 5.27 -23.65 -7.15
C ASP A 439 5.28 -22.13 -7.23
N PRO A 440 4.44 -21.54 -8.11
CA PRO A 440 4.40 -20.10 -8.27
C PRO A 440 3.89 -19.38 -7.02
N TRP A 441 4.44 -18.19 -6.81
CA TRP A 441 4.06 -17.25 -5.78
C TRP A 441 3.32 -16.07 -6.39
N HIS A 442 2.39 -15.49 -5.64
CA HIS A 442 1.59 -14.34 -6.07
C HIS A 442 2.05 -13.07 -5.37
N PRO A 443 2.31 -11.96 -6.08
CA PRO A 443 2.63 -10.69 -5.46
C PRO A 443 1.40 -10.14 -4.70
N THR A 444 1.65 -9.57 -3.54
CA THR A 444 0.65 -8.81 -2.76
C THR A 444 0.62 -7.35 -3.21
N SER A 445 -0.23 -6.51 -2.62
CA SER A 445 -0.38 -5.09 -2.95
C SER A 445 0.92 -4.27 -2.80
N SER A 446 1.91 -4.77 -2.06
CA SER A 446 3.25 -4.18 -1.96
C SER A 446 4.16 -4.51 -3.15
N VAL A 447 3.74 -5.38 -4.06
CA VAL A 447 4.47 -5.94 -5.22
C VAL A 447 5.61 -6.89 -4.80
N ARG A 448 6.46 -6.47 -3.88
CA ARG A 448 7.66 -7.21 -3.44
C ARG A 448 7.42 -8.28 -2.37
N THR A 449 6.29 -8.22 -1.67
CA THR A 449 5.89 -9.33 -0.79
C THR A 449 5.08 -10.32 -1.59
N VAL A 450 5.49 -11.58 -1.56
CA VAL A 450 4.83 -12.66 -2.28
C VAL A 450 4.14 -13.62 -1.31
N HIS A 451 2.97 -14.08 -1.72
CA HIS A 451 2.10 -15.01 -1.00
C HIS A 451 1.89 -16.29 -1.83
N ARG A 452 1.79 -17.42 -1.14
CA ARG A 452 1.34 -18.68 -1.71
C ARG A 452 0.31 -19.29 -0.76
N THR A 453 -0.87 -19.59 -1.29
CA THR A 453 -1.97 -20.17 -0.51
C THR A 453 -1.50 -21.44 0.20
N GLY A 454 -1.75 -21.51 1.52
CA GLY A 454 -1.35 -22.63 2.36
C GLY A 454 0.12 -22.64 2.79
N ALA A 455 0.96 -21.75 2.28
CA ALA A 455 2.32 -21.62 2.79
C ALA A 455 2.32 -21.00 4.21
N PRO A 456 3.20 -21.47 5.13
CA PRO A 456 3.25 -20.96 6.50
C PRO A 456 3.83 -19.55 6.59
N ALA A 457 4.49 -19.09 5.53
CA ALA A 457 5.12 -17.78 5.44
C ALA A 457 4.84 -17.11 4.10
N MET A 458 4.80 -15.78 4.12
CA MET A 458 5.02 -14.89 2.99
C MET A 458 6.50 -14.48 2.94
N LEU A 459 6.99 -14.08 1.78
CA LEU A 459 8.35 -13.61 1.60
C LEU A 459 8.35 -12.15 1.16
N LYS A 460 8.93 -11.24 1.96
CA LYS A 460 9.13 -9.84 1.57
C LYS A 460 10.53 -9.71 0.99
N LEU A 461 10.61 -9.75 -0.33
CA LEU A 461 11.84 -9.72 -1.11
C LEU A 461 12.32 -8.28 -1.31
N SER A 462 13.60 -8.08 -1.57
CA SER A 462 14.09 -6.84 -2.18
C SER A 462 13.67 -6.75 -3.64
N LEU A 463 13.33 -5.55 -4.07
CA LEU A 463 12.92 -5.25 -5.44
C LEU A 463 13.35 -3.82 -5.81
N GLY A 464 14.41 -3.68 -6.60
CA GLY A 464 15.02 -2.39 -6.98
C GLY A 464 14.19 -1.56 -7.96
N LEU A 465 12.87 -1.77 -7.99
CA LEU A 465 11.94 -0.91 -8.71
C LEU A 465 11.60 0.32 -7.87
N ARG A 466 11.58 1.49 -8.51
CA ARG A 466 10.99 2.67 -7.91
C ARG A 466 9.46 2.54 -7.98
N ILE A 467 8.84 2.36 -6.81
CA ILE A 467 7.38 2.27 -6.63
C ILE A 467 6.97 3.46 -5.78
N THR A 468 6.11 4.34 -6.30
CA THR A 468 5.79 5.64 -5.70
C THR A 468 7.07 6.50 -5.61
N ASN A 469 7.52 6.86 -4.39
CA ASN A 469 8.66 7.74 -4.18
C ASN A 469 9.94 7.01 -3.73
N SER A 470 9.98 5.66 -3.72
CA SER A 470 11.12 4.93 -3.16
C SER A 470 11.50 3.69 -3.96
N LEU A 471 12.79 3.38 -3.97
CA LEU A 471 13.29 2.05 -4.30
C LEU A 471 12.84 1.06 -3.23
N ARG A 472 12.57 -0.19 -3.60
CA ARG A 472 12.01 -1.20 -2.70
C ARG A 472 13.02 -2.30 -2.33
N GLU A 473 14.30 -1.96 -2.21
CA GLU A 473 15.30 -2.82 -1.58
C GLU A 473 15.20 -2.69 -0.05
N ASN A 474 15.31 -3.81 0.69
CA ASN A 474 15.26 -3.77 2.14
C ASN A 474 16.58 -3.23 2.70
N LEU A 475 16.51 -2.40 3.73
CA LEU A 475 17.68 -1.96 4.47
C LEU A 475 17.99 -2.94 5.61
N ARG A 476 19.26 -3.13 5.94
CA ARG A 476 19.68 -4.03 7.03
C ARG A 476 18.99 -3.70 8.35
N LYS A 477 18.90 -2.41 8.71
CA LYS A 477 18.19 -1.96 9.91
C LYS A 477 16.72 -2.35 9.94
N GLU A 478 16.06 -2.43 8.79
CA GLU A 478 14.64 -2.83 8.68
C GLU A 478 14.48 -4.35 8.90
N LEU A 479 15.45 -5.15 8.43
CA LEU A 479 15.47 -6.59 8.68
C LEU A 479 15.60 -6.87 10.18
N HIS A 480 16.52 -6.18 10.86
CA HIS A 480 16.65 -6.27 12.32
C HIS A 480 15.39 -5.85 13.05
N ARG A 481 14.76 -4.73 12.62
CA ARG A 481 13.53 -4.19 13.22
C ARG A 481 12.39 -5.20 13.24
N GLY A 482 12.16 -5.93 12.15
CA GLY A 482 11.11 -6.96 12.08
C GLY A 482 11.26 -8.02 13.15
N VAL A 483 12.47 -8.60 13.29
CA VAL A 483 12.76 -9.65 14.27
C VAL A 483 12.76 -9.09 15.70
N GLU A 484 13.26 -7.89 15.90
CA GLU A 484 13.27 -7.21 17.19
C GLU A 484 11.86 -6.95 17.72
N VAL A 485 10.95 -6.42 16.89
CA VAL A 485 9.53 -6.25 17.24
C VAL A 485 8.89 -7.60 17.56
N HIS A 486 9.18 -8.65 16.79
CA HIS A 486 8.67 -9.99 17.11
C HIS A 486 9.15 -10.46 18.48
N ARG A 487 10.44 -10.28 18.81
CA ARG A 487 10.98 -10.61 20.15
C ARG A 487 10.33 -9.80 21.25
N LEU A 488 10.18 -8.47 21.06
CA LEU A 488 9.56 -7.58 22.02
C LEU A 488 8.12 -8.01 22.34
N LEU A 489 7.34 -8.33 21.33
CA LEU A 489 5.95 -8.79 21.53
C LEU A 489 5.88 -10.09 22.33
N ARG A 490 6.90 -10.94 22.26
CA ARG A 490 7.00 -12.19 23.03
C ARG A 490 7.43 -12.00 24.49
N THR A 491 7.87 -10.81 24.89
CA THR A 491 8.16 -10.52 26.31
C THR A 491 6.91 -10.40 27.20
N GLY A 492 5.73 -10.76 26.68
CA GLY A 492 4.43 -10.64 27.35
C GLY A 492 3.57 -9.49 26.81
N LEU A 493 4.14 -8.57 26.02
CA LEU A 493 3.39 -7.44 25.46
C LEU A 493 2.24 -7.90 24.56
N ALA A 494 2.46 -8.92 23.71
CA ALA A 494 1.40 -9.49 22.88
C ALA A 494 0.27 -10.12 23.71
N ALA A 495 0.59 -10.79 24.84
CA ALA A 495 -0.44 -11.35 25.71
C ALA A 495 -1.28 -10.26 26.37
N GLN A 496 -0.64 -9.16 26.80
CA GLN A 496 -1.35 -7.98 27.33
C GLN A 496 -2.28 -7.36 26.27
N TRP A 497 -1.77 -7.21 25.04
CA TRP A 497 -2.54 -6.67 23.93
C TRP A 497 -3.74 -7.57 23.57
N GLN A 498 -3.53 -8.87 23.44
CA GLN A 498 -4.60 -9.85 23.17
C GLN A 498 -5.65 -9.92 24.29
N ALA A 499 -5.26 -9.71 25.56
CA ALA A 499 -6.20 -9.64 26.66
C ALA A 499 -7.12 -8.39 26.57
N ALA A 500 -6.57 -7.25 26.10
CA ALA A 500 -7.33 -6.02 25.91
C ALA A 500 -8.10 -5.99 24.58
N HIS A 501 -7.53 -6.55 23.52
CA HIS A 501 -7.99 -6.44 22.12
C HIS A 501 -7.78 -7.76 21.37
N SER A 502 -8.53 -8.78 21.67
CA SER A 502 -8.38 -10.14 21.15
C SER A 502 -8.52 -10.26 19.62
N GLY A 503 -9.17 -9.29 18.97
CA GLY A 503 -9.37 -9.25 17.52
C GLY A 503 -8.20 -8.68 16.71
N PHE A 504 -7.18 -8.09 17.37
CA PHE A 504 -6.11 -7.38 16.68
C PHE A 504 -4.72 -7.97 16.96
N ASP A 505 -3.85 -8.01 15.96
CA ASP A 505 -2.44 -8.38 16.10
C ASP A 505 -1.58 -7.78 14.97
N ILE A 506 -0.27 -7.96 15.04
CA ILE A 506 0.70 -7.68 13.98
C ILE A 506 0.98 -8.95 13.18
N VAL A 507 1.03 -8.84 11.86
CA VAL A 507 1.61 -9.86 10.99
C VAL A 507 3.12 -9.87 11.22
N ARG A 508 3.64 -10.93 11.85
CA ARG A 508 5.01 -10.99 12.40
C ARG A 508 6.05 -11.21 11.31
N ASP A 509 7.22 -10.60 11.51
CA ASP A 509 8.41 -10.72 10.67
C ASP A 509 9.56 -11.38 11.47
N PRO A 510 9.48 -12.69 11.80
CA PRO A 510 10.33 -13.35 12.79
C PRO A 510 11.70 -13.78 12.28
N ALA A 511 11.98 -13.73 10.96
CA ALA A 511 13.26 -14.17 10.43
C ALA A 511 13.64 -13.47 9.14
N TRP A 512 14.94 -13.38 8.87
CA TRP A 512 15.47 -12.85 7.61
C TRP A 512 16.78 -13.51 7.22
N LEU A 513 17.09 -13.45 5.92
CA LEU A 513 18.39 -13.81 5.34
C LEU A 513 18.84 -12.68 4.42
N ALA A 514 20.17 -12.46 4.36
CA ALA A 514 20.73 -11.45 3.48
C ALA A 514 22.17 -11.79 3.12
N ALA A 515 22.58 -11.45 1.90
CA ALA A 515 23.98 -11.55 1.49
C ALA A 515 24.81 -10.42 2.10
N THR A 516 26.09 -10.72 2.34
CA THR A 516 27.13 -9.78 2.73
C THR A 516 28.33 -9.91 1.81
N ALA A 517 29.12 -8.86 1.70
CA ALA A 517 30.45 -8.94 1.11
C ALA A 517 31.41 -9.75 2.04
N PRO A 518 32.54 -10.23 1.55
CA PRO A 518 33.50 -11.00 2.36
C PRO A 518 34.04 -10.27 3.59
N ASP A 519 34.06 -8.94 3.59
CA ASP A 519 34.40 -8.04 4.70
C ASP A 519 33.24 -7.84 5.71
N GLY A 520 32.07 -8.39 5.44
CA GLY A 520 30.89 -8.32 6.29
C GLY A 520 29.92 -7.19 5.97
N ASP A 521 30.23 -6.32 5.03
CA ASP A 521 29.37 -5.23 4.62
C ASP A 521 28.07 -5.75 3.98
N PRO A 522 26.90 -5.12 4.26
CA PRO A 522 25.63 -5.50 3.62
C PRO A 522 25.66 -5.35 2.10
N LEU A 523 25.17 -6.35 1.38
CA LEU A 523 24.93 -6.27 -0.06
C LEU A 523 23.43 -5.98 -0.30
N PRO A 524 23.04 -4.74 -0.65
CA PRO A 524 21.65 -4.40 -0.88
C PRO A 524 21.05 -5.19 -2.06
N GLY A 525 19.81 -5.61 -1.91
CA GLY A 525 19.04 -6.25 -2.97
C GLY A 525 19.11 -7.78 -3.00
N LEU A 526 19.95 -8.40 -2.20
CA LEU A 526 20.03 -9.86 -1.99
C LEU A 526 19.65 -10.23 -0.56
N ASP A 527 18.40 -9.96 -0.21
CA ASP A 527 17.85 -10.18 1.11
C ASP A 527 16.36 -10.54 1.06
N VAL A 528 15.88 -11.18 2.10
CA VAL A 528 14.48 -11.57 2.26
C VAL A 528 14.08 -11.54 3.73
N MET A 529 12.92 -10.96 4.01
CA MET A 529 12.21 -11.09 5.27
C MET A 529 11.21 -12.25 5.16
N VAL A 530 11.28 -13.20 6.08
CA VAL A 530 10.32 -14.32 6.21
C VAL A 530 9.22 -13.88 7.18
N ARG A 531 8.05 -13.62 6.61
CA ARG A 531 6.87 -13.09 7.31
C ARG A 531 5.90 -14.22 7.63
N HIS A 532 5.36 -14.32 8.84
CA HIS A 532 4.28 -15.24 9.14
C HIS A 532 3.10 -15.03 8.19
N ASN A 533 2.49 -16.12 7.74
CA ASN A 533 1.21 -16.10 7.03
C ASN A 533 0.09 -16.55 7.97
N PRO A 534 -0.62 -15.63 8.65
CA PRO A 534 -1.70 -15.97 9.56
C PRO A 534 -3.04 -16.22 8.87
N PHE A 535 -3.10 -16.08 7.53
CA PHE A 535 -4.35 -16.10 6.77
C PHE A 535 -4.56 -17.44 6.07
N GLY A 536 -5.73 -18.05 6.34
CA GLY A 536 -6.26 -19.13 5.54
C GLY A 536 -7.03 -18.61 4.32
N PRO A 537 -7.28 -19.45 3.31
CA PRO A 537 -7.95 -19.03 2.05
C PRO A 537 -9.40 -18.55 2.27
N ALA A 538 -10.04 -18.94 3.37
CA ALA A 538 -11.40 -18.53 3.72
C ALA A 538 -11.47 -17.24 4.55
N ASP A 539 -10.35 -16.76 5.08
CA ASP A 539 -10.30 -15.57 5.93
C ASP A 539 -10.57 -14.31 5.12
N ASP A 540 -11.58 -13.56 5.52
CA ASP A 540 -11.93 -12.28 4.90
C ASP A 540 -11.08 -11.16 5.51
N ALA A 541 -9.80 -11.11 5.09
CA ALA A 541 -8.82 -10.13 5.51
C ALA A 541 -8.46 -9.21 4.33
N ALA A 542 -8.75 -7.92 4.44
CA ALA A 542 -8.50 -6.96 3.37
C ALA A 542 -7.73 -5.75 3.87
N CYS A 543 -6.66 -5.34 3.16
CA CYS A 543 -6.07 -4.04 3.44
C CYS A 543 -7.06 -2.93 3.11
N VAL A 544 -7.12 -1.90 3.97
CA VAL A 544 -8.08 -0.79 3.82
C VAL A 544 -7.96 -0.13 2.45
N ALA A 545 -6.72 0.04 1.94
CA ALA A 545 -6.49 0.60 0.60
C ALA A 545 -7.18 -0.20 -0.52
N GLY A 546 -7.09 -1.53 -0.50
CA GLY A 546 -7.78 -2.40 -1.45
C GLY A 546 -9.30 -2.41 -1.26
N LEU A 547 -9.74 -2.36 0.00
CA LEU A 547 -11.16 -2.32 0.35
C LEU A 547 -11.88 -1.08 -0.19
N VAL A 548 -11.22 0.09 -0.17
CA VAL A 548 -11.80 1.38 -0.61
C VAL A 548 -11.55 1.71 -2.08
N SER A 549 -10.63 1.01 -2.75
CA SER A 549 -10.26 1.28 -4.15
C SER A 549 -11.36 0.84 -5.10
N PRO A 550 -11.89 1.72 -5.98
CA PRO A 550 -12.78 1.29 -7.05
C PRO A 550 -12.06 0.36 -8.03
N MET A 551 -12.74 -0.69 -8.45
CA MET A 551 -12.29 -1.62 -9.48
C MET A 551 -13.48 -2.06 -10.34
N PRO A 552 -13.26 -2.64 -11.55
CA PRO A 552 -14.34 -3.22 -12.35
C PRO A 552 -15.09 -4.29 -11.56
N HIS A 553 -16.41 -4.17 -11.54
CA HIS A 553 -17.28 -5.05 -10.74
C HIS A 553 -17.42 -6.44 -11.39
N ALA A 554 -17.21 -7.49 -10.61
CA ALA A 554 -17.57 -8.84 -11.02
C ALA A 554 -19.10 -8.98 -11.00
N ARG A 555 -19.69 -9.43 -12.11
CA ARG A 555 -21.13 -9.71 -12.20
C ARG A 555 -21.46 -10.74 -11.11
N ALA A 556 -22.30 -10.38 -10.15
CA ALA A 556 -22.90 -11.37 -9.28
C ALA A 556 -23.62 -12.38 -10.19
N GLU A 557 -23.19 -13.65 -10.18
CA GLU A 557 -23.98 -14.71 -10.80
C GLU A 557 -25.38 -14.58 -10.21
N ARG A 558 -26.36 -14.26 -11.07
CA ARG A 558 -27.76 -14.41 -10.66
C ARG A 558 -27.86 -15.88 -10.25
N ARG A 559 -28.07 -16.12 -8.95
CA ARG A 559 -28.47 -17.44 -8.51
C ARG A 559 -29.61 -17.85 -9.43
N ALA A 560 -29.40 -18.93 -10.17
CA ALA A 560 -30.46 -19.52 -10.95
C ALA A 560 -31.68 -19.62 -10.06
N ASP A 561 -32.73 -18.94 -10.45
CA ASP A 561 -34.02 -18.96 -9.78
C ASP A 561 -34.35 -20.42 -9.44
N HIS A 562 -34.89 -20.63 -8.25
CA HIS A 562 -35.33 -21.92 -7.79
C HIS A 562 -36.19 -22.56 -8.89
N PRO A 563 -36.06 -23.88 -9.18
CA PRO A 563 -36.92 -24.58 -10.15
C PRO A 563 -38.33 -24.81 -9.59
N GLY A 564 -38.92 -23.81 -8.94
CA GLY A 564 -40.25 -23.86 -8.31
C GLY A 564 -41.32 -22.99 -8.91
N ASP A 565 -40.97 -22.03 -9.81
CA ASP A 565 -41.93 -21.06 -10.36
C ASP A 565 -42.28 -21.31 -11.86
N GLN A 566 -42.17 -22.53 -12.34
CA GLN A 566 -42.72 -22.95 -13.63
C GLN A 566 -43.97 -23.79 -13.45
N GLN A 567 -44.97 -23.28 -12.79
CA GLN A 567 -46.33 -23.80 -12.92
C GLN A 567 -47.28 -22.62 -13.16
N ASP A 568 -48.02 -22.75 -14.28
CA ASP A 568 -49.17 -21.92 -14.74
C ASP A 568 -48.85 -20.62 -15.49
N ARG A 569 -48.45 -20.78 -16.77
CA ARG A 569 -48.91 -19.86 -17.83
C ARG A 569 -49.53 -20.67 -18.96
N PRO A 570 -50.83 -20.42 -19.29
CA PRO A 570 -51.47 -21.03 -20.46
C PRO A 570 -50.90 -20.40 -21.75
N ASP A 571 -50.74 -21.26 -22.74
CA ASP A 571 -50.25 -20.98 -24.08
C ASP A 571 -51.02 -19.88 -24.80
N GLY A 572 -50.30 -19.02 -25.53
CA GLY A 572 -50.71 -18.37 -26.75
C GLY A 572 -51.43 -17.04 -26.59
N GLN A 573 -50.71 -15.94 -26.35
CA GLN A 573 -51.02 -14.62 -26.90
C GLN A 573 -49.79 -13.72 -26.92
N GLU A 574 -49.31 -13.39 -28.10
CA GLU A 574 -48.38 -12.28 -28.30
C GLU A 574 -49.08 -10.96 -27.94
N PRO A 575 -48.49 -10.07 -27.12
CA PRO A 575 -49.07 -8.76 -26.91
C PRO A 575 -48.77 -7.86 -28.12
N VAL A 576 -49.81 -7.55 -28.85
CA VAL A 576 -49.86 -6.44 -29.83
C VAL A 576 -49.79 -5.14 -29.02
N CYS A 577 -48.70 -4.41 -29.04
CA CYS A 577 -48.59 -3.07 -28.51
C CYS A 577 -49.19 -2.06 -29.51
N PRO A 578 -50.14 -1.19 -29.10
CA PRO A 578 -50.63 -0.09 -29.95
C PRO A 578 -49.55 0.98 -30.11
N ALA A 579 -49.31 1.40 -31.32
CA ALA A 579 -48.38 2.44 -31.72
C ALA A 579 -48.70 3.77 -31.03
N SER A 580 -47.82 4.25 -30.15
CA SER A 580 -47.81 5.63 -29.64
C SER A 580 -46.54 6.34 -30.13
N PRO A 581 -46.60 7.55 -30.67
CA PRO A 581 -45.48 8.22 -31.32
C PRO A 581 -44.69 9.13 -30.35
N LEU A 582 -44.20 8.58 -29.28
CA LEU A 582 -43.14 9.19 -28.45
C LEU A 582 -42.22 8.08 -28.00
N ARG A 583 -41.29 7.69 -28.90
CA ARG A 583 -40.14 6.89 -28.51
C ARG A 583 -39.25 7.74 -27.59
N GLN A 584 -39.51 7.70 -26.28
CA GLN A 584 -38.40 7.82 -25.34
C GLN A 584 -37.42 6.68 -25.67
N ARG A 585 -36.18 7.05 -26.05
CA ARG A 585 -35.10 6.10 -26.17
C ARG A 585 -35.00 5.38 -24.81
N CYS A 586 -35.38 4.11 -24.76
CA CYS A 586 -34.95 3.22 -23.68
C CYS A 586 -33.42 3.26 -23.73
N GLU A 587 -32.83 4.03 -22.84
CA GLU A 587 -31.40 3.95 -22.59
C GLU A 587 -31.10 2.50 -22.18
N THR A 588 -30.34 1.80 -22.99
CA THR A 588 -29.78 0.48 -22.63
C THR A 588 -29.12 0.61 -21.27
N PRO A 589 -29.48 -0.19 -20.26
CA PRO A 589 -28.81 -0.11 -18.97
C PRO A 589 -27.30 -0.23 -19.19
N PRO A 590 -26.50 0.65 -18.54
CA PRO A 590 -25.07 0.64 -18.72
C PRO A 590 -24.56 -0.78 -18.41
N ASP A 591 -23.67 -1.29 -19.25
CA ASP A 591 -23.06 -2.59 -19.03
C ASP A 591 -22.45 -2.61 -17.62
N GLU A 592 -22.98 -3.45 -16.73
CA GLU A 592 -22.55 -3.53 -15.34
C GLU A 592 -21.05 -3.78 -15.20
N ARG A 593 -20.39 -4.38 -16.22
CA ARG A 593 -18.94 -4.60 -16.27
C ARG A 593 -18.13 -3.31 -16.37
N LEU A 594 -18.73 -2.22 -16.81
CA LEU A 594 -18.08 -0.91 -16.90
C LEU A 594 -18.10 -0.17 -15.57
N THR A 595 -18.93 -0.59 -14.62
CA THR A 595 -19.09 0.10 -13.35
C THR A 595 -17.91 -0.18 -12.43
N MET A 596 -17.24 0.90 -12.03
CA MET A 596 -16.16 0.86 -11.04
C MET A 596 -16.75 0.95 -9.64
N ARG A 597 -16.57 -0.06 -8.81
CA ARG A 597 -17.04 -0.10 -7.42
C ARG A 597 -15.94 -0.59 -6.50
N SER A 598 -15.90 -0.08 -5.27
CA SER A 598 -15.04 -0.63 -4.25
C SER A 598 -15.71 -1.81 -3.54
N ARG A 599 -14.90 -2.70 -2.99
CA ARG A 599 -15.39 -3.78 -2.13
C ARG A 599 -16.14 -3.23 -0.90
N LEU A 600 -15.74 -2.07 -0.37
CA LEU A 600 -16.46 -1.39 0.72
C LEU A 600 -17.89 -1.06 0.30
N ALA A 601 -18.08 -0.54 -0.93
CA ALA A 601 -19.41 -0.22 -1.45
C ALA A 601 -20.29 -1.46 -1.60
N GLU A 602 -19.70 -2.59 -2.00
CA GLU A 602 -20.41 -3.87 -2.09
C GLU A 602 -20.80 -4.41 -0.72
N VAL A 603 -19.86 -4.40 0.25
CA VAL A 603 -20.11 -4.83 1.62
C VAL A 603 -21.24 -4.01 2.25
N VAL A 604 -21.17 -2.68 2.20
CA VAL A 604 -22.20 -1.80 2.77
C VAL A 604 -23.55 -2.00 2.09
N THR A 605 -23.58 -2.16 0.77
CA THR A 605 -24.82 -2.39 0.03
C THR A 605 -25.46 -3.74 0.39
N ARG A 606 -24.65 -4.81 0.47
CA ARG A 606 -25.07 -6.16 0.91
C ARG A 606 -25.61 -6.14 2.33
N LEU A 607 -24.90 -5.50 3.26
CA LEU A 607 -25.34 -5.35 4.65
C LEU A 607 -26.64 -4.56 4.77
N ALA A 608 -26.80 -3.48 4.00
CA ALA A 608 -28.05 -2.70 3.99
C ALA A 608 -29.23 -3.52 3.50
N GLY A 609 -29.04 -4.32 2.44
CA GLY A 609 -30.07 -5.24 1.95
C GLY A 609 -30.43 -6.33 2.95
N ARG A 610 -29.41 -6.97 3.61
CA ARG A 610 -29.65 -8.04 4.60
C ARG A 610 -30.31 -7.55 5.88
N THR A 611 -29.94 -6.36 6.34
CA THR A 611 -30.48 -5.77 7.57
C THR A 611 -31.72 -4.94 7.37
N ASN A 612 -32.14 -4.72 6.11
CA ASN A 612 -33.22 -3.83 5.73
C ASN A 612 -33.07 -2.41 6.33
N ARG A 613 -31.84 -1.90 6.37
CA ARG A 613 -31.49 -0.58 6.94
C ARG A 613 -30.92 0.36 5.85
N PRO A 614 -31.10 1.68 6.01
CA PRO A 614 -30.50 2.65 5.09
C PRO A 614 -28.96 2.50 5.00
N ARG A 615 -28.38 2.63 3.80
CA ARG A 615 -26.93 2.48 3.58
C ARG A 615 -26.09 3.38 4.49
N GLY A 616 -26.51 4.66 4.68
CA GLY A 616 -25.81 5.58 5.56
C GLY A 616 -25.75 5.13 7.03
N THR A 617 -26.82 4.50 7.52
CA THR A 617 -26.87 3.93 8.88
C THR A 617 -25.93 2.74 9.02
N VAL A 618 -25.92 1.86 8.01
CA VAL A 618 -25.00 0.70 7.97
C VAL A 618 -23.54 1.17 7.84
N ALA A 619 -23.28 2.16 7.01
CA ALA A 619 -21.95 2.77 6.85
C ALA A 619 -21.43 3.35 8.18
N ALA A 620 -22.27 4.06 8.92
CA ALA A 620 -21.90 4.63 10.22
C ALA A 620 -21.59 3.52 11.25
N GLU A 621 -22.40 2.45 11.31
CA GLU A 621 -22.12 1.32 12.19
C GLU A 621 -20.85 0.57 11.79
N TRP A 622 -20.64 0.33 10.50
CA TRP A 622 -19.43 -0.29 9.99
C TRP A 622 -18.19 0.50 10.40
N PHE A 623 -18.25 1.83 10.24
CA PHE A 623 -17.16 2.74 10.62
C PHE A 623 -16.91 2.73 12.14
N LEU A 624 -17.97 2.75 12.97
CA LEU A 624 -17.81 2.66 14.43
C LEU A 624 -17.16 1.35 14.86
N ARG A 625 -17.56 0.21 14.26
CA ARG A 625 -16.91 -1.08 14.51
C ARG A 625 -15.44 -1.06 14.06
N TYR A 626 -15.13 -0.42 12.93
CA TYR A 626 -13.75 -0.23 12.49
C TYR A 626 -12.92 0.55 13.51
N LEU A 627 -13.43 1.65 14.04
CA LEU A 627 -12.74 2.44 15.06
C LEU A 627 -12.43 1.60 16.31
N GLU A 628 -13.38 0.80 16.78
CA GLU A 628 -13.21 -0.04 17.98
C GLU A 628 -12.31 -1.25 17.73
N GLN A 629 -12.45 -1.93 16.59
CA GLN A 629 -11.76 -3.20 16.33
C GLN A 629 -10.37 -3.02 15.71
N VAL A 630 -10.09 -1.87 15.09
CA VAL A 630 -8.85 -1.62 14.35
C VAL A 630 -8.08 -0.42 14.92
N VAL A 631 -8.73 0.73 15.11
CA VAL A 631 -8.03 1.96 15.50
C VAL A 631 -7.69 1.96 16.99
N ARG A 632 -8.62 1.58 17.88
CA ARG A 632 -8.39 1.53 19.33
C ARG A 632 -7.22 0.62 19.71
N PRO A 633 -7.06 -0.60 19.16
CA PRO A 633 -5.90 -1.44 19.43
C PRO A 633 -4.55 -0.80 19.04
N VAL A 634 -4.51 -0.06 17.94
CA VAL A 634 -3.29 0.66 17.51
C VAL A 634 -2.96 1.78 18.50
N LEU A 635 -3.95 2.54 18.97
CA LEU A 635 -3.78 3.57 20.01
C LEU A 635 -3.35 2.97 21.36
N TRP A 636 -3.85 1.77 21.68
CA TRP A 636 -3.45 1.05 22.89
C TRP A 636 -1.96 0.72 22.91
N LEU A 637 -1.40 0.29 21.77
CA LEU A 637 0.03 -0.05 21.67
C LEU A 637 0.93 1.19 21.88
N ASP A 638 0.53 2.36 21.38
CA ASP A 638 1.21 3.62 21.64
C ASP A 638 1.11 4.01 23.13
N SER A 639 -0.09 3.87 23.72
CA SER A 639 -0.34 4.16 25.15
C SER A 639 0.51 3.28 26.08
N GLU A 640 0.47 1.96 25.89
CA GLU A 640 1.08 0.98 26.81
C GLU A 640 2.59 0.84 26.60
N ALA A 641 3.04 0.84 25.35
CA ALA A 641 4.43 0.57 25.03
C ALA A 641 5.18 1.75 24.38
N GLY A 642 4.50 2.86 24.04
CA GLY A 642 5.12 3.97 23.32
C GLY A 642 5.54 3.59 21.90
N ILE A 643 4.79 2.68 21.26
CA ILE A 643 5.05 2.20 19.91
C ILE A 643 3.97 2.70 18.97
N ALA A 644 4.27 3.70 18.17
CA ALA A 644 3.40 4.16 17.11
C ALA A 644 3.68 3.36 15.81
N LEU A 645 2.61 3.06 15.08
CA LEU A 645 2.66 2.27 13.86
C LEU A 645 2.44 3.15 12.63
N GLU A 646 3.14 2.87 11.55
CA GLU A 646 2.82 3.40 10.21
C GLU A 646 1.55 2.74 9.68
N ALA A 647 0.45 2.92 10.42
CA ALA A 647 -0.82 2.26 10.18
C ALA A 647 -1.65 2.98 9.10
N HIS A 648 -1.03 3.29 7.95
CA HIS A 648 -1.75 3.78 6.79
C HIS A 648 -2.62 2.68 6.15
N GLN A 649 -3.49 3.04 5.21
CA GLN A 649 -4.50 2.14 4.65
C GLN A 649 -3.96 0.85 4.03
N GLN A 650 -2.75 0.82 3.46
CA GLN A 650 -2.17 -0.40 2.89
C GLN A 650 -1.58 -1.33 3.96
N ASN A 651 -1.04 -0.78 5.06
CA ASN A 651 -0.45 -1.55 6.15
C ASN A 651 -1.47 -2.02 7.19
N THR A 652 -2.71 -1.51 7.11
CA THR A 652 -3.80 -1.88 8.01
C THR A 652 -4.77 -2.80 7.29
N LEU A 653 -4.94 -4.02 7.81
CA LEU A 653 -5.91 -4.99 7.32
C LEU A 653 -7.09 -5.04 8.27
N VAL A 654 -8.30 -5.06 7.72
CA VAL A 654 -9.53 -5.31 8.45
C VAL A 654 -9.93 -6.77 8.27
N LEU A 655 -10.27 -7.43 9.36
CA LEU A 655 -10.86 -8.77 9.37
C LEU A 655 -12.37 -8.60 9.43
N MET A 656 -13.07 -9.29 8.53
CA MET A 656 -14.52 -9.22 8.44
C MET A 656 -15.16 -10.59 8.71
N ASP A 657 -16.33 -10.56 9.33
CA ASP A 657 -17.15 -11.77 9.46
C ASP A 657 -17.79 -12.18 8.12
N SER A 658 -18.54 -13.28 8.13
CA SER A 658 -19.23 -13.79 6.93
C SER A 658 -20.23 -12.80 6.33
N ASP A 659 -20.71 -11.83 7.10
CA ASP A 659 -21.63 -10.80 6.65
C ASP A 659 -20.89 -9.57 6.08
N GLY A 660 -19.65 -9.34 6.50
CA GLY A 660 -18.80 -8.23 6.11
C GLY A 660 -18.65 -7.16 7.19
N TRP A 661 -19.02 -7.42 8.45
CA TRP A 661 -18.78 -6.53 9.57
C TRP A 661 -17.34 -6.63 10.07
N PRO A 662 -16.68 -5.52 10.44
CA PRO A 662 -15.38 -5.55 11.09
C PRO A 662 -15.44 -6.28 12.43
N ILE A 663 -14.58 -7.30 12.60
CA ILE A 663 -14.44 -8.10 13.82
C ILE A 663 -13.03 -8.07 14.39
N GLY A 664 -12.09 -7.46 13.69
CA GLY A 664 -10.71 -7.35 14.12
C GLY A 664 -9.84 -6.70 13.05
N GLY A 665 -8.54 -6.70 13.27
CA GLY A 665 -7.58 -6.17 12.33
C GLY A 665 -6.20 -6.77 12.46
N ARG A 666 -5.34 -6.43 11.48
CA ARG A 666 -3.91 -6.73 11.51
C ARG A 666 -3.13 -5.52 11.02
N TYR A 667 -2.03 -5.23 11.67
CA TYR A 667 -1.00 -4.37 11.11
C TYR A 667 0.06 -5.23 10.44
N ARG A 668 0.64 -4.75 9.36
CA ARG A 668 1.79 -5.38 8.71
C ARG A 668 2.80 -4.32 8.29
N ASP A 669 4.00 -4.52 8.50
CA ASP A 669 5.24 -4.05 7.92
C ASP A 669 6.40 -4.20 8.92
N ASN A 670 7.65 -4.26 8.42
CA ASN A 670 8.85 -4.25 9.24
C ASN A 670 9.59 -2.89 9.21
N GLN A 671 9.07 -1.92 8.46
CA GLN A 671 9.70 -0.60 8.31
C GLN A 671 9.07 0.44 9.24
N GLY A 672 7.75 0.42 9.37
CA GLY A 672 6.93 1.47 9.95
C GLY A 672 6.66 1.33 11.44
N TYR A 673 7.70 1.24 12.25
CA TYR A 673 7.63 1.32 13.71
C TYR A 673 8.36 2.57 14.19
N TYR A 674 7.73 3.35 15.07
CA TYR A 674 8.32 4.51 15.73
C TYR A 674 8.27 4.28 17.22
N PHE A 675 9.43 4.01 17.84
CA PHE A 675 9.56 3.89 19.30
C PHE A 675 9.83 5.26 19.87
N ARG A 676 8.97 5.67 20.82
CA ARG A 676 9.13 6.97 21.48
C ARG A 676 10.42 7.03 22.29
N ALA A 677 11.22 8.07 22.11
CA ALA A 677 12.46 8.26 22.86
C ALA A 677 12.20 8.31 24.37
N SER A 678 11.07 8.87 24.82
CA SER A 678 10.63 8.89 26.22
C SER A 678 10.38 7.52 26.84
N ARG A 679 10.11 6.50 26.03
CA ARG A 679 9.81 5.12 26.46
C ARG A 679 10.98 4.16 26.31
N ARG A 680 12.18 4.69 26.00
CA ARG A 680 13.39 3.87 25.79
C ARG A 680 13.68 2.98 26.99
N ALA A 681 13.67 3.52 28.22
CA ALA A 681 13.96 2.76 29.44
C ALA A 681 12.98 1.60 29.66
N ASP A 682 11.70 1.82 29.41
CA ASP A 682 10.66 0.79 29.54
C ASP A 682 10.80 -0.33 28.51
N LEU A 683 11.16 0.03 27.27
CA LEU A 683 11.37 -0.95 26.18
C LEU A 683 12.66 -1.71 26.38
N GLU A 684 13.73 -1.04 26.81
CA GLU A 684 15.01 -1.65 27.18
C GLU A 684 14.88 -2.65 28.34
N ALA A 685 14.05 -2.33 29.34
CA ALA A 685 13.75 -3.26 30.45
C ALA A 685 12.98 -4.52 29.96
N ARG A 686 12.16 -4.40 28.90
CA ARG A 686 11.46 -5.54 28.29
C ARG A 686 12.36 -6.38 27.38
N LEU A 687 13.21 -5.73 26.60
CA LEU A 687 14.11 -6.36 25.64
C LEU A 687 15.46 -5.61 25.62
N PRO A 688 16.47 -6.07 26.39
CA PRO A 688 17.79 -5.45 26.41
C PRO A 688 18.42 -5.36 25.02
N GLY A 689 19.01 -4.21 24.67
CA GLY A 689 19.65 -3.94 23.37
C GLY A 689 18.64 -3.57 22.25
N ILE A 690 17.38 -3.31 22.59
CA ILE A 690 16.37 -2.90 21.62
C ILE A 690 16.74 -1.56 20.97
N GLY A 691 16.64 -1.50 19.64
CA GLY A 691 16.93 -0.28 18.86
C GLY A 691 18.40 -0.10 18.48
N GLU A 692 19.34 -0.86 19.02
CA GLU A 692 20.77 -0.72 18.72
C GLU A 692 21.10 -0.99 17.24
N ARG A 693 20.43 -1.97 16.62
CA ARG A 693 20.67 -2.36 15.23
C ARG A 693 19.56 -1.94 14.28
N SER A 694 18.42 -1.55 14.81
CA SER A 694 17.20 -1.25 14.04
C SER A 694 16.94 0.24 13.83
N ASP A 695 17.62 1.12 14.60
CA ASP A 695 17.46 2.58 14.54
C ASP A 695 15.96 2.97 14.58
N THR A 696 15.24 2.44 15.57
CA THR A 696 13.77 2.56 15.64
C THR A 696 13.31 3.68 16.57
N PHE A 697 14.17 4.13 17.52
CA PHE A 697 13.82 5.23 18.42
C PHE A 697 13.93 6.57 17.74
N VAL A 698 12.85 7.34 17.82
CA VAL A 698 12.78 8.72 17.32
C VAL A 698 12.21 9.64 18.41
N SER A 699 12.35 10.97 18.24
CA SER A 699 11.77 11.92 19.20
C SER A 699 10.25 11.78 19.27
N ASP A 700 9.67 12.15 20.41
CA ASP A 700 8.22 12.05 20.61
C ASP A 700 7.47 12.96 19.63
N GLU A 701 8.03 14.12 19.27
CA GLU A 701 7.44 15.06 18.30
C GLU A 701 7.36 14.46 16.91
N VAL A 702 8.44 13.80 16.45
CA VAL A 702 8.46 13.10 15.15
C VAL A 702 7.49 11.95 15.18
N THR A 703 7.44 11.18 16.27
CA THR A 703 6.47 10.09 16.46
C THR A 703 5.05 10.61 16.34
N ASP A 704 4.72 11.70 17.04
CA ASP A 704 3.39 12.30 17.02
C ASP A 704 2.99 12.81 15.64
N GLU A 705 3.91 13.43 14.89
CA GLU A 705 3.64 13.90 13.53
C GLU A 705 3.37 12.73 12.59
N ARG A 706 4.22 11.70 12.62
CA ARG A 706 4.08 10.50 11.78
C ARG A 706 2.80 9.72 12.12
N PHE A 707 2.51 9.56 13.40
CA PHE A 707 1.32 8.83 13.85
C PHE A 707 0.03 9.58 13.48
N ALA A 708 0.00 10.90 13.63
CA ALA A 708 -1.14 11.72 13.19
C ALA A 708 -1.35 11.63 11.68
N TYR A 709 -0.27 11.63 10.88
CA TYR A 709 -0.39 11.48 9.44
C TYR A 709 -0.87 10.07 9.05
N TYR A 710 -0.21 9.02 9.52
CA TYR A 710 -0.50 7.67 9.03
C TYR A 710 -1.83 7.13 9.54
N LEU A 711 -2.08 7.19 10.85
CA LEU A 711 -3.33 6.68 11.42
C LEU A 711 -4.48 7.69 11.28
N GLY A 712 -4.24 8.98 11.61
CA GLY A 712 -5.28 9.99 11.58
C GLY A 712 -5.67 10.37 10.14
N ILE A 713 -4.73 10.93 9.38
CA ILE A 713 -5.03 11.54 8.07
C ILE A 713 -5.17 10.45 6.99
N ASN A 714 -4.16 9.62 6.79
CA ASN A 714 -4.16 8.65 5.70
C ASN A 714 -5.21 7.55 5.92
N ASN A 715 -5.24 6.95 7.12
CA ASN A 715 -6.13 5.84 7.41
C ASN A 715 -7.57 6.33 7.68
N VAL A 716 -7.83 6.97 8.82
CA VAL A 716 -9.21 7.23 9.28
C VAL A 716 -9.89 8.32 8.46
N LEU A 717 -9.26 9.50 8.29
CA LEU A 717 -9.83 10.55 7.44
C LEU A 717 -9.92 10.10 5.97
N GLY A 718 -8.95 9.30 5.49
CA GLY A 718 -9.03 8.69 4.18
C GLY A 718 -10.21 7.72 4.02
N LEU A 719 -10.51 6.91 5.03
CA LEU A 719 -11.67 6.02 5.03
C LEU A 719 -12.99 6.81 5.05
N ILE A 720 -13.09 7.88 5.85
CA ILE A 720 -14.24 8.79 5.85
C ILE A 720 -14.45 9.38 4.45
N GLY A 721 -13.38 9.85 3.79
CA GLY A 721 -13.43 10.36 2.44
C GLY A 721 -13.87 9.32 1.41
N ALA A 722 -13.47 8.07 1.59
CA ALA A 722 -13.94 6.98 0.74
C ALA A 722 -15.44 6.72 0.89
N PHE A 723 -15.99 6.78 2.11
CA PHE A 723 -17.43 6.71 2.35
C PHE A 723 -18.18 7.86 1.67
N GLY A 724 -17.68 9.11 1.81
CA GLY A 724 -18.30 10.29 1.25
C GLY A 724 -18.27 10.33 -0.29
N SER A 725 -17.08 10.18 -0.87
CA SER A 725 -16.85 10.24 -2.31
C SER A 725 -17.60 9.16 -3.10
N GLN A 726 -17.86 8.01 -2.46
CA GLN A 726 -18.66 6.90 -3.03
C GLN A 726 -20.15 6.94 -2.60
N ARG A 727 -20.59 7.99 -1.89
CA ARG A 727 -21.96 8.18 -1.38
C ARG A 727 -22.50 7.01 -0.55
N LEU A 728 -21.63 6.42 0.25
CA LEU A 728 -21.98 5.36 1.19
C LEU A 728 -22.43 5.92 2.54
N GLY A 729 -21.86 7.06 2.96
CA GLY A 729 -22.13 7.74 4.21
C GLY A 729 -21.88 9.26 4.11
N ASP A 730 -22.43 10.01 5.06
CA ASP A 730 -22.21 11.46 5.21
C ASP A 730 -20.88 11.71 5.96
N GLU A 731 -19.93 12.40 5.32
CA GLU A 731 -18.64 12.73 5.90
C GLU A 731 -18.78 13.53 7.22
N CYS A 732 -19.75 14.45 7.33
CA CYS A 732 -19.94 15.20 8.55
C CYS A 732 -20.37 14.33 9.72
N LEU A 733 -21.26 13.36 9.46
CA LEU A 733 -21.68 12.39 10.46
C LEU A 733 -20.49 11.51 10.92
N LEU A 734 -19.70 11.04 9.96
CA LEU A 734 -18.54 10.18 10.26
C LEU A 734 -17.42 10.96 10.96
N LEU A 735 -17.18 12.23 10.61
CA LEU A 735 -16.28 13.13 11.33
C LEU A 735 -16.74 13.36 12.77
N ALA A 736 -18.03 13.58 12.98
CA ALA A 736 -18.59 13.70 14.32
C ALA A 736 -18.45 12.39 15.13
N ALA A 737 -18.65 11.25 14.51
CA ALA A 737 -18.43 9.94 15.12
C ALA A 737 -16.95 9.74 15.48
N PHE A 738 -16.02 10.11 14.60
CA PHE A 738 -14.59 10.04 14.89
C PHE A 738 -14.17 10.99 16.02
N ARG A 739 -14.68 12.25 16.02
CA ARG A 739 -14.45 13.19 17.11
C ARG A 739 -14.91 12.62 18.46
N ARG A 740 -16.12 12.04 18.51
CA ARG A 740 -16.64 11.40 19.72
C ARG A 740 -15.75 10.22 20.17
N PHE A 741 -15.32 9.39 19.24
CA PHE A 741 -14.41 8.27 19.52
C PHE A 741 -13.09 8.77 20.13
N LEU A 742 -12.45 9.80 19.52
CA LEU A 742 -11.22 10.39 20.04
C LEU A 742 -11.42 10.99 21.46
N THR A 743 -12.56 11.65 21.71
CA THR A 743 -12.91 12.17 23.04
C THR A 743 -13.05 11.02 24.05
N ASP A 744 -13.70 9.92 23.67
CA ASP A 744 -13.84 8.75 24.53
C ASP A 744 -12.48 8.10 24.83
N VAL A 745 -11.60 7.99 23.84
CA VAL A 745 -10.22 7.51 24.03
C VAL A 745 -9.44 8.42 24.99
N ALA A 746 -9.60 9.74 24.91
CA ALA A 746 -8.87 10.70 25.75
C ALA A 746 -9.42 10.77 27.19
N THR A 747 -10.74 10.70 27.37
CA THR A 747 -11.39 11.06 28.63
C THR A 747 -12.42 10.05 29.15
N GLY A 748 -12.78 9.04 28.36
CA GLY A 748 -13.78 8.02 28.69
C GLY A 748 -13.30 7.00 29.75
N PRO A 749 -14.17 6.05 30.13
CA PRO A 749 -13.83 5.02 31.12
C PRO A 749 -12.64 4.13 30.73
N GLY A 750 -12.42 3.92 29.42
CA GLY A 750 -11.28 3.17 28.85
C GLY A 750 -10.24 4.12 28.23
N ARG A 751 -9.98 5.25 28.87
CA ARG A 751 -8.99 6.23 28.36
C ARG A 751 -7.61 5.63 28.16
N LEU A 752 -6.93 6.06 27.10
CA LEU A 752 -5.58 5.66 26.78
C LEU A 752 -4.62 6.86 26.97
N ASN A 753 -3.41 6.59 27.43
CA ASN A 753 -2.38 7.60 27.61
C ASN A 753 -1.58 7.77 26.29
N THR A 754 -2.24 8.31 25.27
CA THR A 754 -1.64 8.62 23.96
C THR A 754 -1.93 10.07 23.59
N THR A 755 -1.01 10.73 22.91
CA THR A 755 -1.09 12.14 22.52
C THR A 755 -1.97 12.39 21.30
N LEU A 756 -2.22 11.36 20.50
CA LEU A 756 -2.90 11.50 19.21
C LEU A 756 -4.32 12.09 19.29
N PRO A 757 -5.20 11.70 20.27
CA PRO A 757 -6.53 12.28 20.37
C PRO A 757 -6.50 13.79 20.58
N ALA A 758 -5.68 14.31 21.52
CA ALA A 758 -5.53 15.72 21.76
C ALA A 758 -5.01 16.46 20.53
N ARG A 759 -3.98 15.90 19.87
CA ARG A 759 -3.40 16.50 18.65
C ARG A 759 -4.42 16.64 17.52
N LEU A 760 -5.30 15.66 17.34
CA LEU A 760 -6.34 15.69 16.32
C LEU A 760 -7.54 16.55 16.72
N LEU A 761 -7.88 16.65 18.00
CA LEU A 761 -9.04 17.40 18.48
C LEU A 761 -8.75 18.88 18.69
N ASP A 762 -7.56 19.25 19.17
CA ASP A 762 -7.26 20.59 19.65
C ASP A 762 -6.56 21.46 18.59
N SER A 763 -5.91 20.86 17.59
CA SER A 763 -5.20 21.63 16.58
C SER A 763 -6.11 22.03 15.42
N PRO A 764 -6.19 23.34 15.06
CA PRO A 764 -6.96 23.78 13.89
C PRO A 764 -6.34 23.35 12.55
N VAL A 765 -5.08 22.94 12.58
CA VAL A 765 -4.31 22.50 11.40
C VAL A 765 -3.58 21.20 11.67
N LEU A 766 -3.27 20.45 10.62
CA LEU A 766 -2.52 19.20 10.70
C LEU A 766 -1.33 19.21 9.75
N ARG A 767 -0.23 18.60 10.16
CA ARG A 767 0.91 18.34 9.27
C ARG A 767 0.61 17.13 8.40
N CYS A 768 0.68 17.31 7.11
CA CYS A 768 0.31 16.29 6.11
C CYS A 768 1.44 16.10 5.10
N LYS A 769 1.76 14.86 4.80
CA LYS A 769 2.74 14.52 3.76
C LYS A 769 2.24 14.96 2.39
N ALA A 770 3.08 15.70 1.67
CA ALA A 770 2.83 16.25 0.34
C ALA A 770 3.46 15.34 -0.72
N ASN A 771 2.69 14.40 -1.25
CA ASN A 771 3.19 13.38 -2.18
C ASN A 771 3.59 13.95 -3.54
N LEU A 772 2.91 14.99 -4.03
CA LEU A 772 3.24 15.66 -5.27
C LEU A 772 4.53 16.48 -5.12
N LEU A 773 4.63 17.31 -4.06
CA LEU A 773 5.84 18.09 -3.79
C LEU A 773 7.03 17.18 -3.49
N THR A 774 6.87 16.10 -2.72
CA THR A 774 7.93 15.11 -2.48
C THR A 774 8.46 14.54 -3.79
N ARG A 775 7.56 14.21 -4.74
CA ARG A 775 7.96 13.72 -6.07
C ARG A 775 8.63 14.78 -6.92
N LEU A 776 8.14 16.03 -6.88
CA LEU A 776 8.72 17.16 -7.61
C LEU A 776 10.11 17.57 -7.11
N HIS A 777 10.42 17.30 -5.85
CA HIS A 777 11.75 17.54 -5.28
C HIS A 777 12.68 16.31 -5.41
N GLY A 778 12.29 15.28 -6.15
CA GLY A 778 13.09 14.08 -6.39
C GLY A 778 13.46 13.29 -5.13
N LEU A 779 12.78 13.49 -3.98
CA LEU A 779 13.12 12.87 -2.72
C LEU A 779 12.84 11.36 -2.72
N ASP A 780 13.74 10.58 -2.13
CA ASP A 780 13.55 9.15 -1.86
C ASP A 780 13.25 8.96 -0.37
N GLU A 781 12.09 8.38 -0.08
CA GLU A 781 11.56 8.20 1.29
C GLU A 781 12.35 7.20 2.14
N LEU A 782 13.34 6.51 1.57
CA LEU A 782 14.22 5.57 2.27
C LEU A 782 15.63 6.12 2.50
N VAL A 783 15.94 7.30 1.96
CA VAL A 783 17.28 7.90 2.02
C VAL A 783 17.30 9.09 2.96
N GLY A 784 18.29 9.15 3.84
CA GLY A 784 18.51 10.25 4.78
C GLY A 784 17.74 10.11 6.13
N PRO A 785 17.83 11.12 6.99
CA PRO A 785 17.09 11.20 8.25
C PRO A 785 15.58 11.23 8.03
N VAL A 786 14.79 10.67 8.95
CA VAL A 786 13.33 10.52 8.83
C VAL A 786 12.60 11.84 8.58
N ASP A 787 13.10 12.94 9.12
CA ASP A 787 12.53 14.28 8.99
C ASP A 787 12.76 14.94 7.62
N THR A 788 13.74 14.46 6.84
CA THR A 788 14.10 15.00 5.51
C THR A 788 13.63 14.14 4.34
N GLN A 789 13.05 12.97 4.59
CA GLN A 789 12.64 12.00 3.56
C GLN A 789 11.42 12.43 2.73
N SER A 790 10.63 13.40 3.18
CA SER A 790 9.39 13.82 2.52
C SER A 790 9.07 15.27 2.83
N VAL A 791 8.41 15.94 1.90
CA VAL A 791 7.84 17.27 2.12
C VAL A 791 6.56 17.14 2.95
N TYR A 792 6.42 17.97 3.98
CA TYR A 792 5.21 18.08 4.79
C TYR A 792 4.62 19.49 4.68
N VAL A 793 3.33 19.56 4.40
CA VAL A 793 2.55 20.80 4.36
C VAL A 793 1.57 20.88 5.52
N THR A 794 1.08 22.07 5.78
CA THR A 794 -0.01 22.29 6.76
C THR A 794 -1.33 22.30 6.03
N ILE A 795 -2.29 21.52 6.52
CA ILE A 795 -3.66 21.47 5.98
C ILE A 795 -4.67 21.87 7.08
N THR A 796 -5.80 22.40 6.66
CA THR A 796 -6.92 22.64 7.59
C THR A 796 -7.43 21.32 8.18
N ASN A 797 -7.61 21.28 9.51
CA ASN A 797 -8.12 20.10 10.21
C ASN A 797 -9.64 19.94 10.03
N PRO A 798 -10.14 18.88 9.37
CA PRO A 798 -11.58 18.70 9.16
C PRO A 798 -12.34 18.39 10.47
N LEU A 799 -11.65 17.95 11.52
CA LEU A 799 -12.25 17.74 12.83
C LEU A 799 -12.49 19.03 13.61
N HIS A 800 -11.90 20.13 13.20
CA HIS A 800 -11.99 21.43 13.92
C HIS A 800 -13.07 22.36 13.33
N ARG A 801 -13.75 21.94 12.27
CA ARG A 801 -14.82 22.70 11.57
C ARG A 801 -16.17 22.56 12.22
#